data_258285fd869c57d042aa2deaacc53f7d
#
_entry.id   258285fd869c57d042aa2deaacc53f7d
#
_cell.length_a   1.000
_cell.length_b   1.000
_cell.length_c   1.000
_cell.angle_alpha   90.00
_cell.angle_beta   90.00
_cell.angle_gamma   90.00
#
_symmetry.space_group_name_H-M   'P 1'
#
loop_
_entity.id
_entity.type
_entity.pdbx_description
1 polymer ?
#
loop_
_entity_poly.entity_id
_entity_poly.type
_entity_poly.pdbx_seq_one_letter_code
_entity_poly.pdbx_strand_id
1 'polypeptide(L)'
;MDNYLSKLNPQQRDAVTYCDGPQLVIAGAGSGKTRVLTYKIIHLLNNGYKPHQILALTFTNKAAKEMRERISLLVGDEVATKLWMGTFHSIFARILRFNASHIGFKSDFTIYDTYDSTSLIKHIIKEKELDEKQYKASAVLHRISMMKNALYSPADYARTSEFIKEDEAHQRPKMAEIYLQYWERCRIAGAMDFDDLLFYTNILFRDHPDVLKQYQEFFKTVLIDEYQDTNFAQDNIVYQLAKNHQSIFAVGDDAQSIYSFRGANINNILSLTKRYPKLKIFRLEQNYRSTQNITLAANSLIEKNTSQIKKSLFSENPVGSKIKIKQFQSDYDEAFYIANTILGLKQRMSYSWNDFAVLYRTNAQSRILERAFSSGGAKDTHGNTRMPIPYRIYGGTAFYQRKEVKDAVAYFRLVLNPNDDEALRRVINYPKRSIGQTTINKLQAAANEFNLSIWGVLTKTGLCGVKLNKGTLAKLSEFKSLISTLIERNSETANAHEMVKEIIGQSGLIEVLANDNTPENVSRVQNLEELVASAEMFVKNQLEMEGGNTSLCDFMTDVSLATDQDKDTDHANAVTLMTVHAAKGLEFSNVVIFGAENDFFPSTKSKDSLAGIEEERRLMYVAITRAKENCIITHASQHTINGKLTPANPSPFIEEIDSKYVEKIGRPSFMEQDRPSSRPSGHFVNTFASSSPNETKAKVSVMPTKLTPINQAVAKQAHTPSTASSQGGYTTHTVAELHVGQPILHQRFGYGTIKQIDTSSDHKIIVDFENSGVKNLLLGYAKFKIQ
;
A
#
# COMPACT_ATOMS: atom_id res chain seq x y z
N MET A 1 2.11 3.37 -45.13
CA MET A 1 2.13 3.61 -43.65
C MET A 1 0.90 4.41 -43.32
N ASP A 2 -0.05 3.83 -42.63
CA ASP A 2 -1.23 4.55 -42.17
C ASP A 2 -0.80 5.75 -41.36
N ASN A 3 -1.46 6.87 -41.58
CA ASN A 3 -1.12 8.12 -40.92
C ASN A 3 -1.48 8.02 -39.41
N TYR A 4 -0.59 7.34 -38.63
CA TYR A 4 -0.78 7.16 -37.18
C TYR A 4 -1.02 8.50 -36.45
N LEU A 5 -0.47 9.62 -36.99
CA LEU A 5 -0.65 10.95 -36.42
C LEU A 5 -2.08 11.48 -36.57
N SER A 6 -2.89 10.92 -37.49
CA SER A 6 -4.29 11.35 -37.67
C SER A 6 -5.19 11.02 -36.47
N LYS A 7 -4.76 10.05 -35.66
CA LYS A 7 -5.47 9.65 -34.40
C LYS A 7 -5.21 10.59 -33.23
N LEU A 8 -4.36 11.62 -33.40
CA LEU A 8 -3.97 12.56 -32.33
C LEU A 8 -4.67 13.90 -32.57
N ASN A 9 -5.07 14.58 -31.49
CA ASN A 9 -5.48 15.97 -31.58
C ASN A 9 -4.26 16.87 -31.87
N PRO A 10 -4.46 18.16 -32.25
CA PRO A 10 -3.35 19.04 -32.59
C PRO A 10 -2.27 19.15 -31.53
N GLN A 11 -2.66 19.32 -30.23
CA GLN A 11 -1.71 19.47 -29.12
C GLN A 11 -0.92 18.19 -28.87
N GLN A 12 -1.57 17.02 -28.94
CA GLN A 12 -0.92 15.72 -28.85
C GLN A 12 0.05 15.50 -30.01
N ARG A 13 -0.36 15.87 -31.22
CA ARG A 13 0.47 15.77 -32.44
C ARG A 13 1.73 16.62 -32.33
N ASP A 14 1.57 17.88 -31.90
CA ASP A 14 2.71 18.80 -31.73
C ASP A 14 3.72 18.25 -30.69
N ALA A 15 3.25 17.71 -29.58
CA ALA A 15 4.11 17.08 -28.57
C ALA A 15 4.82 15.83 -29.09
N VAL A 16 4.16 15.00 -29.90
CA VAL A 16 4.72 13.78 -30.50
C VAL A 16 5.75 14.08 -31.56
N THR A 17 5.50 15.05 -32.44
CA THR A 17 6.35 15.33 -33.60
C THR A 17 7.58 16.17 -33.26
N TYR A 18 7.56 16.96 -32.20
CA TYR A 18 8.74 17.74 -31.80
C TYR A 18 9.89 16.83 -31.36
N CYS A 19 11.09 16.96 -31.93
CA CYS A 19 12.28 16.15 -31.62
C CYS A 19 13.53 16.98 -31.31
N ASP A 20 13.44 18.31 -31.29
CA ASP A 20 14.59 19.22 -31.25
C ASP A 20 15.10 19.55 -29.82
N GLY A 21 14.88 18.71 -28.85
CA GLY A 21 15.39 18.93 -27.49
C GLY A 21 14.50 18.42 -26.38
N PRO A 22 14.75 18.86 -25.14
CA PRO A 22 14.01 18.40 -23.97
C PRO A 22 12.57 18.88 -23.99
N GLN A 23 11.65 18.01 -23.58
CA GLN A 23 10.21 18.25 -23.60
C GLN A 23 9.56 17.89 -22.27
N LEU A 24 8.62 18.72 -21.84
CA LEU A 24 7.69 18.45 -20.76
C LEU A 24 6.26 18.51 -21.28
N VAL A 25 5.53 17.43 -21.20
CA VAL A 25 4.12 17.35 -21.52
C VAL A 25 3.31 17.39 -20.23
N ILE A 26 2.67 18.52 -19.94
CA ILE A 26 1.74 18.67 -18.84
C ILE A 26 0.39 18.17 -19.32
N ALA A 27 -0.02 17.03 -18.83
CA ALA A 27 -1.18 16.30 -19.30
C ALA A 27 -2.15 16.02 -18.16
N GLY A 28 -3.26 16.72 -18.11
CA GLY A 28 -4.27 16.55 -17.07
C GLY A 28 -4.89 15.15 -17.02
N ALA A 29 -5.72 14.91 -16.01
CA ALA A 29 -6.45 13.65 -15.90
C ALA A 29 -7.28 13.39 -17.17
N GLY A 30 -7.22 12.18 -17.72
CA GLY A 30 -7.99 11.80 -18.91
C GLY A 30 -7.58 12.45 -20.23
N SER A 31 -6.44 13.18 -20.31
CA SER A 31 -5.98 13.86 -21.54
C SER A 31 -5.17 12.98 -22.49
N GLY A 32 -4.93 11.71 -22.13
CA GLY A 32 -4.23 10.76 -22.99
C GLY A 32 -2.70 10.77 -22.82
N LYS A 33 -2.17 10.96 -21.60
CA LYS A 33 -0.74 10.85 -21.24
C LYS A 33 -0.06 9.65 -21.90
N THR A 34 -0.52 8.46 -21.56
CA THR A 34 0.03 7.20 -22.08
C THR A 34 -0.07 7.10 -23.59
N ARG A 35 -1.14 7.67 -24.19
CA ARG A 35 -1.31 7.71 -25.65
C ARG A 35 -0.20 8.53 -26.28
N VAL A 36 0.06 9.74 -25.80
CA VAL A 36 1.10 10.62 -26.36
C VAL A 36 2.48 9.98 -26.19
N LEU A 37 2.78 9.34 -25.07
CA LEU A 37 4.05 8.65 -24.85
C LEU A 37 4.21 7.45 -25.80
N THR A 38 3.18 6.61 -25.98
CA THR A 38 3.16 5.51 -26.94
C THR A 38 3.41 6.00 -28.37
N TYR A 39 2.70 7.05 -28.79
CA TYR A 39 2.85 7.60 -30.13
C TYR A 39 4.19 8.32 -30.34
N LYS A 40 4.79 8.85 -29.26
CA LYS A 40 6.17 9.40 -29.33
C LYS A 40 7.18 8.30 -29.63
N ILE A 41 7.07 7.12 -28.97
CA ILE A 41 7.94 5.98 -29.25
C ILE A 41 7.81 5.57 -30.72
N ILE A 42 6.57 5.42 -31.21
CA ILE A 42 6.31 5.07 -32.61
C ILE A 42 6.90 6.12 -33.57
N HIS A 43 6.76 7.39 -33.24
CA HIS A 43 7.33 8.49 -34.05
C HIS A 43 8.86 8.42 -34.11
N LEU A 44 9.52 8.14 -32.96
CA LEU A 44 10.97 7.97 -32.90
C LEU A 44 11.44 6.77 -33.74
N LEU A 45 10.76 5.62 -33.64
CA LEU A 45 11.07 4.45 -34.46
C LEU A 45 10.93 4.73 -35.95
N ASN A 46 9.88 5.44 -36.37
CA ASN A 46 9.67 5.84 -37.76
C ASN A 46 10.69 6.88 -38.24
N ASN A 47 11.33 7.61 -37.33
CA ASN A 47 12.43 8.55 -37.66
C ASN A 47 13.82 7.91 -37.50
N GLY A 48 13.93 6.57 -37.52
CA GLY A 48 15.18 5.84 -37.61
C GLY A 48 15.86 5.53 -36.27
N TYR A 49 15.22 5.81 -35.12
CA TYR A 49 15.74 5.35 -33.86
C TYR A 49 15.59 3.82 -33.79
N LYS A 50 16.63 3.14 -33.31
CA LYS A 50 16.56 1.71 -33.04
C LYS A 50 15.84 1.46 -31.70
N PRO A 51 15.09 0.35 -31.54
CA PRO A 51 14.35 0.07 -30.32
C PRO A 51 15.19 0.17 -29.04
N HIS A 52 16.41 -0.38 -29.03
CA HIS A 52 17.32 -0.35 -27.88
C HIS A 52 17.86 1.04 -27.54
N GLN A 53 17.75 2.02 -28.44
CA GLN A 53 18.17 3.41 -28.21
C GLN A 53 17.11 4.22 -27.46
N ILE A 54 15.92 3.67 -27.26
CA ILE A 54 14.79 4.31 -26.59
C ILE A 54 14.65 3.70 -25.19
N LEU A 55 14.85 4.52 -24.16
CA LEU A 55 14.58 4.17 -22.77
C LEU A 55 13.23 4.75 -22.37
N ALA A 56 12.26 3.91 -22.00
CA ALA A 56 10.94 4.32 -21.54
C ALA A 56 10.69 3.84 -20.10
N LEU A 57 10.52 4.79 -19.18
CA LEU A 57 10.39 4.54 -17.74
C LEU A 57 8.96 4.84 -17.27
N THR A 58 8.41 3.92 -16.48
CA THR A 58 7.10 4.07 -15.84
C THR A 58 7.17 3.77 -14.34
N PHE A 59 6.06 3.96 -13.61
CA PHE A 59 6.00 3.67 -12.17
C PHE A 59 5.46 2.29 -11.83
N THR A 60 4.64 1.69 -12.70
CA THR A 60 4.02 0.38 -12.44
C THR A 60 4.26 -0.59 -13.59
N ASN A 61 4.40 -1.87 -13.26
CA ASN A 61 4.55 -2.92 -14.28
C ASN A 61 3.31 -3.01 -15.17
N LYS A 62 2.12 -2.80 -14.60
CA LYS A 62 0.87 -2.73 -15.37
C LYS A 62 0.94 -1.65 -16.47
N ALA A 63 1.39 -0.44 -16.13
CA ALA A 63 1.56 0.63 -17.11
C ALA A 63 2.59 0.26 -18.19
N ALA A 64 3.72 -0.36 -17.80
CA ALA A 64 4.73 -0.84 -18.75
C ALA A 64 4.18 -1.91 -19.69
N LYS A 65 3.42 -2.87 -19.16
CA LYS A 65 2.77 -3.94 -19.94
C LYS A 65 1.74 -3.38 -20.91
N GLU A 66 0.82 -2.55 -20.43
CA GLU A 66 -0.21 -1.91 -21.26
C GLU A 66 0.39 -1.05 -22.38
N MET A 67 1.45 -0.32 -22.07
CA MET A 67 2.18 0.48 -23.05
C MET A 67 2.83 -0.41 -24.11
N ARG A 68 3.46 -1.52 -23.70
CA ARG A 68 4.10 -2.48 -24.62
C ARG A 68 3.07 -3.11 -25.54
N GLU A 69 1.93 -3.55 -25.01
CA GLU A 69 0.82 -4.11 -25.79
C GLU A 69 0.30 -3.11 -26.84
N ARG A 70 0.14 -1.84 -26.46
CA ARG A 70 -0.30 -0.80 -27.40
C ARG A 70 0.75 -0.49 -28.49
N ILE A 71 2.03 -0.54 -28.16
CA ILE A 71 3.12 -0.36 -29.12
C ILE A 71 3.16 -1.56 -30.07
N SER A 72 3.07 -2.77 -29.53
CA SER A 72 3.07 -4.02 -30.27
C SER A 72 1.98 -4.06 -31.37
N LEU A 73 0.78 -3.61 -31.02
CA LEU A 73 -0.34 -3.50 -31.99
C LEU A 73 -0.05 -2.55 -33.18
N LEU A 74 0.92 -1.66 -33.06
CA LEU A 74 1.20 -0.62 -34.08
C LEU A 74 2.52 -0.85 -34.83
N VAL A 75 3.51 -1.47 -34.21
CA VAL A 75 4.84 -1.70 -34.80
C VAL A 75 5.28 -3.17 -34.82
N GLY A 76 4.46 -4.07 -34.27
CA GLY A 76 4.72 -5.51 -34.17
C GLY A 76 5.47 -5.89 -32.90
N ASP A 77 5.31 -7.16 -32.49
CA ASP A 77 5.87 -7.70 -31.23
C ASP A 77 7.41 -7.70 -31.23
N GLU A 78 8.03 -8.07 -32.36
CA GLU A 78 9.48 -8.11 -32.48
C GLU A 78 10.15 -6.76 -32.18
N VAL A 79 9.56 -5.65 -32.59
CA VAL A 79 10.07 -4.31 -32.30
C VAL A 79 9.78 -3.89 -30.87
N ALA A 80 8.58 -4.19 -30.38
CA ALA A 80 8.15 -3.81 -29.04
C ALA A 80 8.96 -4.52 -27.94
N THR A 81 9.39 -5.77 -28.16
CA THR A 81 10.19 -6.54 -27.20
C THR A 81 11.63 -6.06 -27.08
N LYS A 82 12.19 -5.46 -28.14
CA LYS A 82 13.55 -4.89 -28.15
C LYS A 82 13.67 -3.52 -27.50
N LEU A 83 12.53 -2.90 -27.10
CA LEU A 83 12.53 -1.61 -26.38
C LEU A 83 13.02 -1.79 -24.94
N TRP A 84 13.85 -0.87 -24.47
CA TRP A 84 14.16 -0.75 -23.04
C TRP A 84 13.01 -0.03 -22.33
N MET A 85 12.00 -0.79 -21.97
CA MET A 85 10.79 -0.28 -21.36
C MET A 85 10.40 -1.07 -20.12
N GLY A 86 10.19 -0.37 -19.00
CA GLY A 86 9.85 -0.97 -17.72
C GLY A 86 9.69 0.07 -16.60
N THR A 87 9.59 -0.43 -15.37
CA THR A 87 9.63 0.43 -14.19
C THR A 87 11.08 0.90 -13.92
N PHE A 88 11.24 2.03 -13.21
CA PHE A 88 12.57 2.47 -12.77
C PHE A 88 13.36 1.34 -12.12
N HIS A 89 12.75 0.64 -11.16
CA HIS A 89 13.42 -0.43 -10.44
C HIS A 89 13.80 -1.60 -11.33
N SER A 90 12.95 -2.03 -12.26
CA SER A 90 13.25 -3.16 -13.15
C SER A 90 14.40 -2.85 -14.11
N ILE A 91 14.41 -1.65 -14.69
CA ILE A 91 15.46 -1.23 -15.61
C ILE A 91 16.79 -1.07 -14.87
N PHE A 92 16.79 -0.42 -13.70
CA PHE A 92 18.02 -0.19 -12.96
C PHE A 92 18.54 -1.43 -12.24
N ALA A 93 17.68 -2.33 -11.79
CA ALA A 93 18.11 -3.66 -11.36
C ALA A 93 18.85 -4.41 -12.47
N ARG A 94 18.35 -4.35 -13.71
CA ARG A 94 19.01 -4.94 -14.86
C ARG A 94 20.38 -4.30 -15.13
N ILE A 95 20.47 -2.97 -15.11
CA ILE A 95 21.74 -2.25 -15.27
C ILE A 95 22.74 -2.63 -14.17
N LEU A 96 22.29 -2.69 -12.91
CA LEU A 96 23.13 -3.09 -11.78
C LEU A 96 23.63 -4.52 -11.89
N ARG A 97 22.80 -5.47 -12.37
CA ARG A 97 23.24 -6.85 -12.57
C ARG A 97 24.38 -6.96 -13.58
N PHE A 98 24.31 -6.22 -14.68
CA PHE A 98 25.39 -6.18 -15.67
C PHE A 98 26.68 -5.53 -15.14
N ASN A 99 26.57 -4.66 -14.14
CA ASN A 99 27.69 -3.89 -13.60
C ASN A 99 27.95 -4.18 -12.11
N ALA A 100 27.47 -5.30 -11.59
CA ALA A 100 27.46 -5.60 -10.16
C ALA A 100 28.88 -5.59 -9.54
N SER A 101 29.89 -6.06 -10.26
CA SER A 101 31.29 -6.07 -9.82
C SER A 101 31.82 -4.65 -9.52
N HIS A 102 31.39 -3.63 -10.25
CA HIS A 102 31.83 -2.25 -10.05
C HIS A 102 31.34 -1.66 -8.72
N ILE A 103 30.24 -2.20 -8.18
CA ILE A 103 29.67 -1.74 -6.91
C ILE A 103 29.89 -2.72 -5.76
N GLY A 104 30.72 -3.75 -5.97
CA GLY A 104 31.10 -4.74 -4.96
C GLY A 104 30.02 -5.77 -4.65
N PHE A 105 29.13 -6.05 -5.60
CA PHE A 105 28.11 -7.11 -5.52
C PHE A 105 28.37 -8.18 -6.59
N LYS A 106 27.67 -9.31 -6.44
CA LYS A 106 27.54 -10.32 -7.50
C LYS A 106 26.32 -9.99 -8.37
N SER A 107 26.30 -10.51 -9.60
CA SER A 107 25.17 -10.31 -10.52
C SER A 107 23.85 -10.92 -10.05
N ASP A 108 23.93 -11.93 -9.17
CA ASP A 108 22.81 -12.67 -8.58
C ASP A 108 22.34 -12.10 -7.21
N PHE A 109 22.68 -10.84 -6.90
CA PHE A 109 22.27 -10.23 -5.64
C PHE A 109 20.75 -10.36 -5.39
N THR A 110 20.39 -10.57 -4.12
CA THR A 110 19.01 -10.69 -3.69
C THR A 110 18.34 -9.32 -3.58
N ILE A 111 17.06 -9.21 -3.94
CA ILE A 111 16.26 -8.00 -3.71
C ILE A 111 15.36 -8.25 -2.49
N TYR A 112 15.58 -7.48 -1.41
CA TYR A 112 14.78 -7.51 -0.20
C TYR A 112 13.50 -6.71 -0.37
N ASP A 113 12.37 -7.30 0.00
CA ASP A 113 11.12 -6.56 0.11
C ASP A 113 11.02 -5.81 1.47
N THR A 114 9.91 -5.10 1.65
CA THR A 114 9.65 -4.34 2.89
C THR A 114 9.60 -5.23 4.13
N TYR A 115 9.13 -6.49 4.00
CA TYR A 115 9.08 -7.42 5.11
C TYR A 115 10.48 -7.85 5.52
N ASP A 116 11.32 -8.23 4.57
CA ASP A 116 12.70 -8.65 4.82
C ASP A 116 13.52 -7.53 5.45
N SER A 117 13.41 -6.31 4.89
CA SER A 117 14.07 -5.11 5.41
C SER A 117 13.61 -4.77 6.82
N THR A 118 12.30 -4.87 7.09
CA THR A 118 11.75 -4.64 8.44
C THR A 118 12.20 -5.70 9.42
N SER A 119 12.27 -6.98 9.00
CA SER A 119 12.74 -8.11 9.80
C SER A 119 14.21 -7.91 10.20
N LEU A 120 15.05 -7.57 9.25
CA LEU A 120 16.48 -7.29 9.49
C LEU A 120 16.67 -6.14 10.50
N ILE A 121 15.95 -5.02 10.32
CA ILE A 121 16.00 -3.89 11.26
C ILE A 121 15.53 -4.31 12.66
N LYS A 122 14.47 -5.12 12.75
CA LYS A 122 13.98 -5.64 14.02
C LYS A 122 15.03 -6.48 14.75
N HIS A 123 15.77 -7.30 14.03
CA HIS A 123 16.90 -8.06 14.59
C HIS A 123 18.00 -7.12 15.10
N ILE A 124 18.36 -6.09 14.34
CA ILE A 124 19.38 -5.10 14.74
C ILE A 124 18.96 -4.37 16.02
N ILE A 125 17.69 -3.92 16.11
CA ILE A 125 17.15 -3.24 17.29
C ILE A 125 17.24 -4.14 18.53
N LYS A 126 16.85 -5.42 18.37
CA LYS A 126 16.89 -6.40 19.44
C LYS A 126 18.31 -6.72 19.91
N GLU A 127 19.24 -6.88 18.98
CA GLU A 127 20.66 -7.16 19.30
C GLU A 127 21.36 -5.98 19.98
N LYS A 128 20.95 -4.75 19.65
CA LYS A 128 21.42 -3.54 20.34
C LYS A 128 20.67 -3.28 21.65
N GLU A 129 19.77 -4.15 22.07
CA GLU A 129 18.95 -4.01 23.28
C GLU A 129 18.18 -2.69 23.34
N LEU A 130 17.75 -2.16 22.18
CA LEU A 130 17.00 -0.93 22.10
C LEU A 130 15.49 -1.17 22.29
N ASP A 131 14.78 -0.18 22.84
CA ASP A 131 13.33 -0.26 23.05
C ASP A 131 12.58 -0.29 21.69
N GLU A 132 11.90 -1.43 21.42
CA GLU A 132 11.13 -1.62 20.17
C GLU A 132 9.93 -0.67 20.04
N LYS A 133 9.44 -0.05 21.14
CA LYS A 133 8.39 0.96 21.06
C LYS A 133 8.92 2.30 20.59
N GLN A 134 10.12 2.66 21.00
CA GLN A 134 10.83 3.86 20.60
C GLN A 134 11.38 3.72 19.19
N TYR A 135 12.05 2.60 18.90
CA TYR A 135 12.63 2.26 17.60
C TYR A 135 11.72 1.29 16.83
N LYS A 136 10.49 1.72 16.48
CA LYS A 136 9.62 0.89 15.64
C LYS A 136 10.30 0.57 14.31
N ALA A 137 10.51 -0.71 14.01
CA ALA A 137 11.27 -1.13 12.83
C ALA A 137 10.75 -0.53 11.51
N SER A 138 9.43 -0.39 11.36
CA SER A 138 8.83 0.27 10.19
C SER A 138 9.15 1.78 10.11
N ALA A 139 9.24 2.47 11.25
CA ALA A 139 9.59 3.90 11.26
C ALA A 139 11.09 4.10 11.00
N VAL A 140 11.93 3.18 11.51
CA VAL A 140 13.37 3.16 11.23
C VAL A 140 13.62 2.89 9.75
N LEU A 141 12.95 1.88 9.17
CA LEU A 141 13.04 1.59 7.74
C LEU A 141 12.61 2.78 6.89
N HIS A 142 11.50 3.43 7.25
CA HIS A 142 11.04 4.63 6.54
C HIS A 142 12.09 5.76 6.57
N ARG A 143 12.74 6.00 7.72
CA ARG A 143 13.82 7.00 7.82
C ARG A 143 15.00 6.64 6.92
N ILE A 144 15.44 5.39 6.93
CA ILE A 144 16.52 4.89 6.06
C ILE A 144 16.15 5.05 4.58
N SER A 145 14.93 4.66 4.20
CA SER A 145 14.40 4.81 2.85
C SER A 145 14.44 6.26 2.37
N MET A 146 13.98 7.21 3.19
CA MET A 146 14.03 8.63 2.86
C MET A 146 15.47 9.12 2.62
N MET A 147 16.44 8.64 3.43
CA MET A 147 17.84 9.01 3.26
C MET A 147 18.46 8.44 2.00
N LYS A 148 18.19 7.16 1.69
CA LYS A 148 18.64 6.53 0.44
C LYS A 148 18.06 7.25 -0.79
N ASN A 149 16.76 7.58 -0.76
CA ASN A 149 16.09 8.33 -1.85
C ASN A 149 16.63 9.76 -2.02
N ALA A 150 17.18 10.34 -0.96
CA ALA A 150 17.88 11.62 -0.99
C ALA A 150 19.40 11.46 -1.25
N LEU A 151 19.88 10.24 -1.50
CA LEU A 151 21.27 9.87 -1.80
C LEU A 151 22.26 10.10 -0.64
N TYR A 152 21.81 10.04 0.61
CA TYR A 152 22.69 10.04 1.79
C TYR A 152 23.11 8.62 2.17
N SER A 153 24.42 8.34 2.11
CA SER A 153 24.99 7.12 2.66
C SER A 153 24.94 7.11 4.20
N PRO A 154 25.15 5.97 4.89
CA PRO A 154 25.28 5.93 6.34
C PRO A 154 26.38 6.88 6.87
N ALA A 155 27.48 7.02 6.14
CA ALA A 155 28.58 7.93 6.49
C ALA A 155 28.18 9.41 6.35
N ASP A 156 27.45 9.75 5.29
CA ASP A 156 26.92 11.11 5.09
C ASP A 156 25.87 11.45 6.16
N TYR A 157 25.00 10.50 6.48
CA TYR A 157 24.01 10.64 7.53
C TYR A 157 24.66 10.95 8.88
N ALA A 158 25.67 10.17 9.27
CA ALA A 158 26.36 10.34 10.54
C ALA A 158 27.15 11.68 10.65
N ARG A 159 27.49 12.29 9.51
CA ARG A 159 28.20 13.58 9.46
C ARG A 159 27.26 14.79 9.43
N THR A 160 25.97 14.58 9.13
CA THR A 160 25.00 15.67 9.00
C THR A 160 24.37 16.00 10.35
N SER A 161 24.79 17.09 10.95
CA SER A 161 24.38 17.50 12.31
C SER A 161 22.87 17.71 12.45
N GLU A 162 22.19 18.15 11.38
CA GLU A 162 20.75 18.35 11.35
C GLU A 162 20.00 17.05 11.55
N PHE A 163 20.43 15.95 10.91
CA PHE A 163 19.79 14.64 11.04
C PHE A 163 19.97 14.07 12.44
N ILE A 164 21.16 14.24 13.03
CA ILE A 164 21.45 13.78 14.40
C ILE A 164 20.56 14.53 15.41
N LYS A 165 20.46 15.86 15.29
CA LYS A 165 19.59 16.68 16.17
C LYS A 165 18.11 16.32 16.01
N GLU A 166 17.67 16.05 14.80
CA GLU A 166 16.30 15.61 14.53
C GLU A 166 16.01 14.24 15.17
N ASP A 167 16.96 13.31 15.07
CA ASP A 167 16.83 11.98 15.69
C ASP A 167 16.84 12.06 17.23
N GLU A 168 17.66 12.91 17.81
CA GLU A 168 17.68 13.20 19.25
C GLU A 168 16.34 13.81 19.72
N ALA A 169 15.80 14.78 18.97
CA ALA A 169 14.50 15.37 19.25
C ALA A 169 13.36 14.33 19.22
N HIS A 170 13.48 13.33 18.35
CA HIS A 170 12.56 12.19 18.27
C HIS A 170 12.92 11.05 19.25
N GLN A 171 13.87 11.28 20.16
CA GLN A 171 14.37 10.29 21.13
C GLN A 171 14.97 9.03 20.48
N ARG A 172 15.60 9.16 19.30
CA ARG A 172 16.22 8.06 18.54
C ARG A 172 17.70 8.30 18.22
N PRO A 173 18.57 8.60 19.19
CA PRO A 173 19.96 8.97 18.92
C PRO A 173 20.80 7.87 18.26
N LYS A 174 20.33 6.61 18.23
CA LYS A 174 21.03 5.46 17.62
C LYS A 174 20.69 5.21 16.15
N MET A 175 19.98 6.13 15.48
CA MET A 175 19.56 5.94 14.08
C MET A 175 20.75 5.77 13.13
N ALA A 176 21.80 6.56 13.27
CA ALA A 176 23.01 6.46 12.43
C ALA A 176 23.68 5.08 12.57
N GLU A 177 23.78 4.55 13.81
CA GLU A 177 24.35 3.23 14.08
C GLU A 177 23.48 2.10 13.47
N ILE A 178 22.15 2.22 13.58
CA ILE A 178 21.22 1.24 12.99
C ILE A 178 21.32 1.26 11.46
N TYR A 179 21.38 2.46 10.86
CA TYR A 179 21.52 2.60 9.41
C TYR A 179 22.81 1.99 8.89
N LEU A 180 23.95 2.25 9.56
CA LEU A 180 25.23 1.64 9.21
C LEU A 180 25.18 0.11 9.30
N GLN A 181 24.67 -0.43 10.40
CA GLN A 181 24.58 -1.88 10.59
C GLN A 181 23.62 -2.55 9.61
N TYR A 182 22.49 -1.90 9.27
CA TYR A 182 21.57 -2.36 8.23
C TYR A 182 22.27 -2.45 6.86
N TRP A 183 23.00 -1.41 6.50
CA TRP A 183 23.77 -1.34 5.27
C TRP A 183 24.85 -2.44 5.18
N GLU A 184 25.64 -2.61 6.24
CA GLU A 184 26.68 -3.65 6.29
C GLU A 184 26.11 -5.05 6.16
N ARG A 185 24.99 -5.35 6.84
CA ARG A 185 24.32 -6.65 6.74
C ARG A 185 23.76 -6.91 5.38
N CYS A 186 23.15 -5.92 4.74
CA CYS A 186 22.73 -6.07 3.35
C CYS A 186 23.91 -6.41 2.44
N ARG A 187 25.06 -5.76 2.63
CA ARG A 187 26.27 -6.06 1.86
C ARG A 187 26.82 -7.47 2.11
N ILE A 188 26.90 -7.92 3.38
CA ILE A 188 27.34 -9.27 3.74
C ILE A 188 26.39 -10.31 3.15
N ALA A 189 25.10 -10.06 3.22
CA ALA A 189 24.07 -10.92 2.64
C ALA A 189 24.05 -10.89 1.10
N GLY A 190 24.82 -10.00 0.44
CA GLY A 190 24.72 -9.80 -1.00
C GLY A 190 23.31 -9.38 -1.42
N ALA A 191 22.65 -8.55 -0.63
CA ALA A 191 21.26 -8.14 -0.83
C ALA A 191 21.14 -6.62 -0.97
N MET A 192 20.15 -6.18 -1.74
CA MET A 192 19.73 -4.79 -1.91
C MET A 192 18.24 -4.67 -1.61
N ASP A 193 17.80 -3.62 -0.91
CA ASP A 193 16.38 -3.27 -0.88
C ASP A 193 15.97 -2.46 -2.12
N PHE A 194 14.69 -2.11 -2.25
CA PHE A 194 14.21 -1.35 -3.41
C PHE A 194 14.91 0.01 -3.55
N ASP A 195 15.18 0.69 -2.44
CA ASP A 195 15.84 1.99 -2.48
C ASP A 195 17.31 1.87 -2.87
N ASP A 196 17.96 0.75 -2.52
CA ASP A 196 19.33 0.43 -2.93
C ASP A 196 19.48 0.33 -4.44
N LEU A 197 18.48 -0.15 -5.17
CA LEU A 197 18.53 -0.23 -6.63
C LEU A 197 18.74 1.15 -7.27
N LEU A 198 18.08 2.16 -6.72
CA LEU A 198 18.24 3.54 -7.19
C LEU A 198 19.50 4.18 -6.62
N PHE A 199 19.81 3.92 -5.35
CA PHE A 199 20.97 4.45 -4.68
C PHE A 199 22.28 3.97 -5.33
N TYR A 200 22.44 2.66 -5.52
CA TYR A 200 23.64 2.09 -6.13
C TYR A 200 23.74 2.40 -7.63
N THR A 201 22.64 2.63 -8.34
CA THR A 201 22.70 3.13 -9.72
C THR A 201 23.31 4.54 -9.77
N ASN A 202 22.95 5.40 -8.81
CA ASN A 202 23.57 6.71 -8.71
C ASN A 202 25.06 6.63 -8.34
N ILE A 203 25.44 5.72 -7.44
CA ILE A 203 26.86 5.46 -7.10
C ILE A 203 27.62 4.95 -8.33
N LEU A 204 27.07 3.96 -9.03
CA LEU A 204 27.68 3.40 -10.24
C LEU A 204 27.98 4.50 -11.28
N PHE A 205 27.02 5.37 -11.53
CA PHE A 205 27.18 6.44 -12.52
C PHE A 205 28.10 7.56 -12.06
N ARG A 206 28.17 7.81 -10.72
CA ARG A 206 29.09 8.78 -10.14
C ARG A 206 30.55 8.28 -10.17
N ASP A 207 30.77 7.04 -9.74
CA ASP A 207 32.09 6.49 -9.47
C ASP A 207 32.70 5.82 -10.72
N HIS A 208 31.87 5.44 -11.72
CA HIS A 208 32.27 4.84 -12.99
C HIS A 208 31.73 5.63 -14.20
N PRO A 209 32.36 6.77 -14.53
CA PRO A 209 31.93 7.63 -15.64
C PRO A 209 31.97 6.96 -17.02
N ASP A 210 32.82 5.94 -17.18
CA ASP A 210 32.90 5.09 -18.36
C ASP A 210 31.61 4.29 -18.57
N VAL A 211 31.09 3.69 -17.50
CA VAL A 211 29.80 2.98 -17.53
C VAL A 211 28.66 3.97 -17.84
N LEU A 212 28.64 5.14 -17.18
CA LEU A 212 27.65 6.16 -17.49
C LEU A 212 27.69 6.57 -18.96
N LYS A 213 28.89 6.81 -19.51
CA LYS A 213 29.09 7.18 -20.92
C LYS A 213 28.57 6.11 -21.86
N GLN A 214 28.83 4.83 -21.56
CA GLN A 214 28.30 3.72 -22.33
C GLN A 214 26.76 3.77 -22.43
N TYR A 215 26.05 3.99 -21.31
CA TYR A 215 24.60 4.09 -21.32
C TYR A 215 24.08 5.39 -21.96
N GLN A 216 24.81 6.52 -21.86
CA GLN A 216 24.49 7.75 -22.60
C GLN A 216 24.63 7.59 -24.13
N GLU A 217 25.57 6.77 -24.57
CA GLU A 217 25.74 6.44 -25.99
C GLU A 217 24.72 5.41 -26.47
N PHE A 218 24.33 4.48 -25.60
CA PHE A 218 23.35 3.43 -25.89
C PHE A 218 21.93 4.00 -25.97
N PHE A 219 21.50 4.77 -24.95
CA PHE A 219 20.19 5.42 -24.93
C PHE A 219 20.29 6.82 -25.58
N LYS A 220 19.67 6.98 -26.72
CA LYS A 220 19.65 8.28 -27.43
C LYS A 220 18.50 9.18 -26.98
N THR A 221 17.51 8.63 -26.29
CA THR A 221 16.37 9.36 -25.73
C THR A 221 15.80 8.65 -24.50
N VAL A 222 15.32 9.45 -23.56
CA VAL A 222 14.72 8.97 -22.31
C VAL A 222 13.29 9.49 -22.19
N LEU A 223 12.32 8.61 -22.15
CA LEU A 223 10.91 8.91 -21.99
C LEU A 223 10.46 8.51 -20.60
N ILE A 224 9.71 9.36 -19.92
CA ILE A 224 9.24 9.11 -18.56
C ILE A 224 7.74 9.42 -18.47
N ASP A 225 6.95 8.44 -18.02
CA ASP A 225 5.56 8.64 -17.63
C ASP A 225 5.46 9.01 -16.15
N GLU A 226 4.42 9.74 -15.78
CA GLU A 226 4.12 10.17 -14.39
C GLU A 226 5.31 10.87 -13.69
N TYR A 227 6.02 11.76 -14.40
CA TYR A 227 7.25 12.40 -13.92
C TYR A 227 7.11 13.11 -12.57
N GLN A 228 5.90 13.57 -12.22
CA GLN A 228 5.60 14.23 -10.94
C GLN A 228 5.76 13.29 -9.71
N ASP A 229 5.82 11.97 -9.92
CA ASP A 229 5.98 10.98 -8.85
C ASP A 229 7.44 10.56 -8.64
N THR A 230 8.38 11.13 -9.39
CA THR A 230 9.81 10.83 -9.23
C THR A 230 10.34 11.33 -7.89
N ASN A 231 11.19 10.52 -7.25
CA ASN A 231 12.03 10.95 -6.13
C ASN A 231 13.35 11.57 -6.63
N PHE A 232 14.15 12.09 -5.69
CA PHE A 232 15.40 12.75 -6.05
C PHE A 232 16.40 11.79 -6.71
N ALA A 233 16.52 10.55 -6.24
CA ALA A 233 17.42 9.55 -6.81
C ALA A 233 17.05 9.20 -8.25
N GLN A 234 15.75 9.01 -8.55
CA GLN A 234 15.23 8.74 -9.89
C GLN A 234 15.48 9.91 -10.85
N ASP A 235 15.16 11.12 -10.40
CA ASP A 235 15.36 12.34 -11.17
C ASP A 235 16.83 12.56 -11.49
N ASN A 236 17.74 12.28 -10.54
CA ASN A 236 19.18 12.41 -10.74
C ASN A 236 19.71 11.38 -11.74
N ILE A 237 19.25 10.13 -11.71
CA ILE A 237 19.61 9.11 -12.71
C ILE A 237 19.20 9.55 -14.12
N VAL A 238 17.95 10.01 -14.27
CA VAL A 238 17.43 10.50 -15.54
C VAL A 238 18.27 11.67 -16.06
N TYR A 239 18.58 12.62 -15.18
CA TYR A 239 19.42 13.74 -15.54
C TYR A 239 20.82 13.32 -16.00
N GLN A 240 21.48 12.41 -15.28
CA GLN A 240 22.80 11.91 -15.67
C GLN A 240 22.75 11.23 -17.04
N LEU A 241 21.77 10.37 -17.30
CA LEU A 241 21.61 9.71 -18.59
C LEU A 241 21.35 10.70 -19.75
N ALA A 242 20.48 11.70 -19.55
CA ALA A 242 20.08 12.62 -20.58
C ALA A 242 21.01 13.86 -20.75
N LYS A 243 21.98 14.06 -19.85
CA LYS A 243 22.80 15.28 -19.75
C LYS A 243 23.49 15.64 -21.05
N ASN A 244 24.03 14.68 -21.79
CA ASN A 244 24.83 14.93 -22.99
C ASN A 244 23.97 15.19 -24.23
N HIS A 245 22.94 14.37 -24.45
CA HIS A 245 22.08 14.49 -25.65
C HIS A 245 20.84 15.35 -25.44
N GLN A 246 20.49 15.67 -24.18
CA GLN A 246 19.33 16.49 -23.79
C GLN A 246 17.96 16.03 -24.38
N SER A 247 17.89 14.80 -24.85
CA SER A 247 16.68 14.21 -25.42
C SER A 247 15.88 13.52 -24.31
N ILE A 248 15.09 14.30 -23.61
CA ILE A 248 14.16 13.85 -22.57
C ILE A 248 12.74 14.19 -22.98
N PHE A 249 11.84 13.23 -22.82
CA PHE A 249 10.40 13.39 -22.99
C PHE A 249 9.69 13.04 -21.69
N ALA A 250 9.48 14.04 -20.83
CA ALA A 250 8.80 13.88 -19.56
C ALA A 250 7.30 14.14 -19.72
N VAL A 251 6.47 13.21 -19.29
CA VAL A 251 5.01 13.36 -19.24
C VAL A 251 4.57 13.33 -17.79
N GLY A 252 3.71 14.26 -17.39
CA GLY A 252 3.25 14.30 -16.03
C GLY A 252 2.05 15.19 -15.78
N ASP A 253 1.51 15.10 -14.59
CA ASP A 253 0.44 15.92 -14.05
C ASP A 253 0.73 16.26 -12.59
N ASP A 254 1.19 17.46 -12.34
CA ASP A 254 1.46 17.95 -10.98
C ASP A 254 0.23 17.86 -10.06
N ALA A 255 -0.99 17.99 -10.60
CA ALA A 255 -2.24 17.79 -9.88
C ALA A 255 -2.48 16.32 -9.45
N GLN A 256 -1.71 15.38 -9.96
CA GLN A 256 -1.75 13.96 -9.57
C GLN A 256 -0.51 13.49 -8.77
N SER A 257 0.31 14.41 -8.25
CA SER A 257 1.43 14.08 -7.37
C SER A 257 0.92 13.76 -5.96
N ILE A 258 0.84 12.46 -5.62
CA ILE A 258 0.22 11.93 -4.39
C ILE A 258 1.09 10.88 -3.68
N TYR A 259 2.39 10.82 -3.96
CA TYR A 259 3.31 9.82 -3.40
C TYR A 259 4.47 10.43 -2.62
N SER A 260 4.30 11.62 -2.00
CA SER A 260 5.36 12.22 -1.18
C SER A 260 5.79 11.32 -0.01
N PHE A 261 4.85 10.56 0.56
CA PHE A 261 5.13 9.57 1.61
C PHE A 261 6.05 8.41 1.16
N ARG A 262 6.28 8.27 -0.15
CA ARG A 262 7.26 7.35 -0.77
C ARG A 262 8.50 8.08 -1.29
N GLY A 263 8.70 9.35 -0.91
CA GLY A 263 9.83 10.15 -1.34
C GLY A 263 9.64 10.88 -2.67
N ALA A 264 8.46 10.80 -3.32
CA ALA A 264 8.18 11.60 -4.50
C ALA A 264 8.32 13.10 -4.21
N ASN A 265 8.90 13.83 -5.15
CA ASN A 265 9.13 15.26 -5.00
C ASN A 265 8.55 16.04 -6.17
N ILE A 266 7.43 16.70 -5.94
CA ILE A 266 6.76 17.52 -6.96
C ILE A 266 7.67 18.60 -7.54
N ASN A 267 8.69 19.06 -6.80
CA ASN A 267 9.63 20.04 -7.31
C ASN A 267 10.45 19.54 -8.51
N ASN A 268 10.57 18.23 -8.70
CA ASN A 268 11.25 17.66 -9.86
C ASN A 268 10.57 18.12 -11.16
N ILE A 269 9.22 18.05 -11.23
CA ILE A 269 8.49 18.53 -12.40
C ILE A 269 8.37 20.06 -12.44
N LEU A 270 8.14 20.70 -11.27
CA LEU A 270 7.98 22.16 -11.21
C LEU A 270 9.26 22.93 -11.58
N SER A 271 10.43 22.37 -11.31
CA SER A 271 11.73 22.99 -11.55
C SER A 271 12.47 22.45 -12.78
N LEU A 272 11.85 21.61 -13.58
CA LEU A 272 12.49 20.99 -14.76
C LEU A 272 13.01 22.03 -15.76
N THR A 273 12.33 23.17 -15.91
CA THR A 273 12.77 24.31 -16.73
C THR A 273 14.08 24.92 -16.28
N LYS A 274 14.39 24.86 -14.96
CA LYS A 274 15.68 25.36 -14.43
C LYS A 274 16.83 24.42 -14.81
N ARG A 275 16.55 23.12 -14.89
CA ARG A 275 17.54 22.09 -15.24
C ARG A 275 17.79 22.02 -16.75
N TYR A 276 16.76 22.23 -17.55
CA TYR A 276 16.82 22.24 -19.03
C TYR A 276 16.36 23.60 -19.58
N PRO A 277 17.29 24.56 -19.79
CA PRO A 277 16.92 25.90 -20.24
C PRO A 277 16.20 25.96 -21.60
N LYS A 278 16.41 24.93 -22.44
CA LYS A 278 15.75 24.80 -23.75
C LYS A 278 14.48 23.93 -23.73
N LEU A 279 13.97 23.65 -22.52
CA LEU A 279 12.79 22.80 -22.33
C LEU A 279 11.57 23.40 -23.01
N LYS A 280 10.94 22.64 -23.91
CA LYS A 280 9.66 22.98 -24.50
C LYS A 280 8.51 22.35 -23.71
N ILE A 281 7.52 23.16 -23.32
CA ILE A 281 6.37 22.71 -22.56
C ILE A 281 5.16 22.61 -23.48
N PHE A 282 4.52 21.43 -23.48
CA PHE A 282 3.26 21.18 -24.16
C PHE A 282 2.15 20.97 -23.10
N ARG A 283 0.93 21.48 -23.35
CA ARG A 283 -0.21 21.31 -22.44
C ARG A 283 -1.30 20.52 -23.14
N LEU A 284 -1.73 19.41 -22.51
CA LEU A 284 -2.86 18.60 -22.96
C LEU A 284 -4.03 18.87 -22.03
N GLU A 285 -4.95 19.72 -22.45
CA GLU A 285 -6.05 20.22 -21.63
C GLU A 285 -7.40 19.59 -21.96
N GLN A 286 -7.53 18.87 -23.07
CA GLN A 286 -8.75 18.16 -23.44
C GLN A 286 -8.87 16.84 -22.67
N ASN A 287 -9.93 16.72 -21.87
CA ASN A 287 -10.27 15.50 -21.15
C ASN A 287 -11.23 14.63 -21.97
N TYR A 288 -10.82 13.39 -22.24
CA TYR A 288 -11.60 12.39 -23.00
C TYR A 288 -12.31 11.37 -22.12
N ARG A 289 -12.13 11.44 -20.81
CA ARG A 289 -12.62 10.45 -19.85
C ARG A 289 -13.98 10.83 -19.27
N SER A 290 -14.03 12.01 -18.64
CA SER A 290 -15.11 12.40 -17.75
C SER A 290 -16.10 13.35 -18.43
N THR A 291 -17.32 13.37 -17.93
CA THR A 291 -18.32 14.38 -18.28
C THR A 291 -17.85 15.78 -17.88
N GLN A 292 -18.47 16.84 -18.47
CA GLN A 292 -18.07 18.22 -18.24
C GLN A 292 -18.18 18.62 -16.76
N ASN A 293 -19.31 18.26 -16.08
CA ASN A 293 -19.52 18.60 -14.67
C ASN A 293 -18.43 18.02 -13.76
N ILE A 294 -18.00 16.75 -13.98
CA ILE A 294 -16.93 16.11 -13.21
C ILE A 294 -15.60 16.84 -13.46
N THR A 295 -15.29 17.16 -14.72
CA THR A 295 -14.05 17.83 -15.11
C THR A 295 -13.96 19.23 -14.49
N LEU A 296 -15.05 20.02 -14.58
CA LEU A 296 -15.09 21.37 -14.05
C LEU A 296 -15.12 21.41 -12.51
N ALA A 297 -15.79 20.46 -11.86
CA ALA A 297 -15.73 20.29 -10.41
C ALA A 297 -14.30 20.00 -9.94
N ALA A 298 -13.61 19.08 -10.62
CA ALA A 298 -12.22 18.75 -10.29
C ALA A 298 -11.29 19.96 -10.50
N ASN A 299 -11.47 20.75 -11.58
CA ASN A 299 -10.71 21.98 -11.76
C ASN A 299 -10.93 22.96 -10.60
N SER A 300 -12.18 23.22 -10.21
CA SER A 300 -12.49 24.17 -9.14
C SER A 300 -11.86 23.81 -7.79
N LEU A 301 -11.72 22.51 -7.52
CA LEU A 301 -11.03 22.00 -6.35
C LEU A 301 -9.51 22.23 -6.43
N ILE A 302 -8.88 21.79 -7.54
CA ILE A 302 -7.42 21.81 -7.65
C ILE A 302 -6.84 23.21 -7.82
N GLU A 303 -7.61 24.15 -8.32
CA GLU A 303 -7.23 25.56 -8.43
C GLU A 303 -6.89 26.23 -7.09
N LYS A 304 -7.31 25.64 -5.97
CA LYS A 304 -6.97 26.10 -4.61
C LYS A 304 -5.52 25.82 -4.22
N ASN A 305 -4.82 24.93 -4.93
CA ASN A 305 -3.40 24.69 -4.71
C ASN A 305 -2.58 25.86 -5.27
N THR A 306 -1.55 26.24 -4.53
CA THR A 306 -0.62 27.30 -4.93
C THR A 306 0.59 26.76 -5.69
N SER A 307 1.09 25.58 -5.27
CA SER A 307 2.23 24.91 -5.87
C SER A 307 1.80 24.05 -7.04
N GLN A 308 1.53 24.68 -8.22
CA GLN A 308 1.07 23.97 -9.41
C GLN A 308 1.42 24.66 -10.71
N ILE A 309 1.39 23.88 -11.80
CA ILE A 309 1.49 24.39 -13.17
C ILE A 309 0.07 24.71 -13.67
N LYS A 310 -0.20 25.99 -13.96
CA LYS A 310 -1.53 26.42 -14.40
C LYS A 310 -1.97 25.71 -15.68
N LYS A 311 -3.12 25.06 -15.62
CA LYS A 311 -3.83 24.41 -16.74
C LYS A 311 -5.32 24.44 -16.47
N SER A 312 -6.13 24.41 -17.50
CA SER A 312 -7.60 24.37 -17.38
C SER A 312 -8.13 23.24 -18.25
N LEU A 313 -8.57 22.16 -17.62
CA LEU A 313 -9.11 21.02 -18.36
C LEU A 313 -10.53 21.34 -18.84
N PHE A 314 -10.81 20.95 -20.08
CA PHE A 314 -12.15 20.99 -20.65
C PHE A 314 -12.52 19.61 -21.23
N SER A 315 -13.80 19.31 -21.33
CA SER A 315 -14.31 18.08 -21.91
C SER A 315 -15.38 18.40 -22.96
N GLU A 316 -15.32 17.69 -24.07
CA GLU A 316 -16.35 17.71 -25.13
C GLU A 316 -17.39 16.60 -24.92
N ASN A 317 -17.21 15.77 -23.87
CA ASN A 317 -18.20 14.78 -23.48
C ASN A 317 -19.51 15.47 -23.02
N PRO A 318 -20.62 14.75 -22.87
CA PRO A 318 -21.86 15.30 -22.34
C PRO A 318 -21.68 16.05 -21.03
N VAL A 319 -22.56 17.02 -20.75
CA VAL A 319 -22.54 17.78 -19.49
C VAL A 319 -22.55 16.85 -18.27
N GLY A 320 -23.33 15.77 -18.32
CA GLY A 320 -23.43 14.75 -17.28
C GLY A 320 -24.11 15.22 -16.00
N SER A 321 -24.19 14.33 -15.03
CA SER A 321 -24.75 14.62 -13.72
C SER A 321 -23.77 15.47 -12.89
N LYS A 322 -24.30 16.34 -12.02
CA LYS A 322 -23.52 17.00 -10.97
C LYS A 322 -22.97 15.97 -9.98
N ILE A 323 -21.88 16.29 -9.31
CA ILE A 323 -21.34 15.47 -8.21
C ILE A 323 -22.37 15.49 -7.07
N LYS A 324 -22.81 14.30 -6.66
CA LYS A 324 -23.78 14.14 -5.58
C LYS A 324 -23.07 14.05 -4.24
N ILE A 325 -23.44 14.91 -3.29
CA ILE A 325 -22.91 14.88 -1.93
C ILE A 325 -24.01 14.48 -0.97
N LYS A 326 -23.76 13.50 -0.10
CA LYS A 326 -24.76 13.04 0.86
C LYS A 326 -24.15 12.79 2.23
N GLN A 327 -24.80 13.37 3.25
CA GLN A 327 -24.46 13.17 4.67
C GLN A 327 -25.29 12.04 5.27
N PHE A 328 -24.65 11.27 6.15
CA PHE A 328 -25.28 10.21 6.95
C PHE A 328 -25.08 10.44 8.44
N GLN A 329 -25.83 9.74 9.26
CA GLN A 329 -25.66 9.81 10.70
C GLN A 329 -24.46 8.96 11.13
N SER A 330 -24.29 7.77 10.54
CA SER A 330 -23.20 6.86 10.85
C SER A 330 -22.53 6.33 9.58
N ASP A 331 -21.30 5.86 9.73
CA ASP A 331 -20.53 5.13 8.71
C ASP A 331 -21.24 3.84 8.25
N TYR A 332 -22.03 3.23 9.15
CA TYR A 332 -22.86 2.08 8.83
C TYR A 332 -23.99 2.45 7.85
N ASP A 333 -24.76 3.51 8.13
CA ASP A 333 -25.84 3.99 7.25
C ASP A 333 -25.27 4.41 5.89
N GLU A 334 -24.10 5.02 5.89
CA GLU A 334 -23.36 5.41 4.69
C GLU A 334 -23.04 4.20 3.81
N ALA A 335 -22.41 3.15 4.38
CA ALA A 335 -22.02 1.94 3.66
C ALA A 335 -23.25 1.20 3.07
N PHE A 336 -24.35 1.09 3.83
CA PHE A 336 -25.58 0.48 3.34
C PHE A 336 -26.27 1.30 2.24
N TYR A 337 -26.22 2.62 2.35
CA TYR A 337 -26.71 3.49 1.26
C TYR A 337 -25.92 3.28 -0.02
N ILE A 338 -24.59 3.17 0.07
CA ILE A 338 -23.73 2.91 -1.08
C ILE A 338 -24.10 1.59 -1.74
N ALA A 339 -24.25 0.52 -0.97
CA ALA A 339 -24.67 -0.79 -1.46
C ALA A 339 -26.03 -0.71 -2.20
N ASN A 340 -27.02 -0.03 -1.60
CA ASN A 340 -28.33 0.17 -2.22
C ASN A 340 -28.27 1.04 -3.48
N THR A 341 -27.42 2.06 -3.50
CA THR A 341 -27.26 2.94 -4.66
C THR A 341 -26.66 2.19 -5.84
N ILE A 342 -25.62 1.39 -5.60
CA ILE A 342 -25.00 0.54 -6.63
C ILE A 342 -26.02 -0.46 -7.19
N LEU A 343 -26.78 -1.15 -6.33
CA LEU A 343 -27.86 -2.04 -6.75
C LEU A 343 -28.90 -1.32 -7.61
N GLY A 344 -29.34 -0.14 -7.16
CA GLY A 344 -30.33 0.66 -7.88
C GLY A 344 -29.84 1.16 -9.24
N LEU A 345 -28.59 1.59 -9.35
CA LEU A 345 -27.98 2.00 -10.62
C LEU A 345 -27.83 0.82 -11.57
N LYS A 346 -27.34 -0.33 -11.07
CA LYS A 346 -27.23 -1.55 -11.87
C LYS A 346 -28.57 -2.03 -12.42
N GLN A 347 -29.65 -1.95 -11.64
CA GLN A 347 -30.98 -2.38 -12.06
C GLN A 347 -31.64 -1.44 -13.10
N ARG A 348 -31.38 -0.13 -12.98
CA ARG A 348 -31.98 0.88 -13.86
C ARG A 348 -31.19 1.15 -15.14
N MET A 349 -29.88 0.95 -15.07
CA MET A 349 -28.95 1.23 -16.15
C MET A 349 -28.22 -0.08 -16.48
N SER A 350 -27.78 -0.23 -17.72
CA SER A 350 -27.09 -1.46 -18.18
C SER A 350 -25.63 -1.55 -17.73
N TYR A 351 -25.31 -1.12 -16.48
CA TYR A 351 -23.96 -1.23 -15.94
C TYR A 351 -23.63 -2.68 -15.54
N SER A 352 -22.36 -3.07 -15.72
CA SER A 352 -21.79 -4.25 -15.09
C SER A 352 -21.24 -3.92 -13.68
N TRP A 353 -20.95 -4.94 -12.87
CA TRP A 353 -20.36 -4.68 -11.56
C TRP A 353 -18.98 -4.02 -11.65
N ASN A 354 -18.21 -4.28 -12.70
CA ASN A 354 -16.92 -3.69 -12.97
C ASN A 354 -16.97 -2.18 -13.25
N ASP A 355 -18.14 -1.63 -13.57
CA ASP A 355 -18.32 -0.20 -13.81
C ASP A 355 -18.37 0.62 -12.52
N PHE A 356 -18.34 -0.05 -11.35
CA PHE A 356 -18.42 0.59 -10.06
C PHE A 356 -17.13 0.48 -9.27
N ALA A 357 -16.72 1.59 -8.66
CA ALA A 357 -15.66 1.61 -7.64
C ALA A 357 -16.10 2.39 -6.42
N VAL A 358 -15.72 1.90 -5.23
CA VAL A 358 -15.83 2.64 -3.98
C VAL A 358 -14.42 2.95 -3.49
N LEU A 359 -14.11 4.23 -3.42
CA LEU A 359 -12.79 4.75 -3.07
C LEU A 359 -12.82 5.27 -1.63
N TYR A 360 -11.82 4.88 -0.85
CA TYR A 360 -11.66 5.31 0.54
C TYR A 360 -10.21 5.71 0.84
N ARG A 361 -10.00 6.44 1.94
CA ARG A 361 -8.67 6.96 2.29
C ARG A 361 -7.75 5.90 2.90
N THR A 362 -8.29 4.98 3.69
CA THR A 362 -7.52 3.92 4.37
C THR A 362 -8.19 2.55 4.26
N ASN A 363 -7.39 1.48 4.24
CA ASN A 363 -7.90 0.11 4.15
C ASN A 363 -8.79 -0.29 5.34
N ALA A 364 -8.67 0.37 6.49
CA ALA A 364 -9.54 0.08 7.63
C ALA A 364 -11.03 0.33 7.33
N GLN A 365 -11.32 1.24 6.41
CA GLN A 365 -12.68 1.61 6.00
C GLN A 365 -13.35 0.53 5.14
N SER A 366 -12.60 -0.40 4.54
CA SER A 366 -13.19 -1.46 3.69
C SER A 366 -14.11 -2.39 4.48
N ARG A 367 -13.83 -2.67 5.75
CA ARG A 367 -14.53 -3.66 6.56
C ARG A 367 -16.04 -3.42 6.68
N ILE A 368 -16.43 -2.16 6.81
CA ILE A 368 -17.85 -1.80 6.91
C ILE A 368 -18.57 -1.94 5.57
N LEU A 369 -17.87 -1.60 4.47
CA LEU A 369 -18.35 -1.80 3.10
C LEU A 369 -18.50 -3.30 2.78
N GLU A 370 -17.51 -4.12 3.15
CA GLU A 370 -17.55 -5.58 3.00
C GLU A 370 -18.79 -6.17 3.67
N ARG A 371 -19.07 -5.71 4.90
CA ARG A 371 -20.26 -6.13 5.63
C ARG A 371 -21.55 -5.73 4.92
N ALA A 372 -21.62 -4.47 4.43
CA ALA A 372 -22.80 -3.99 3.71
C ALA A 372 -23.02 -4.76 2.39
N PHE A 373 -21.94 -5.07 1.66
CA PHE A 373 -21.99 -5.77 0.38
C PHE A 373 -22.32 -7.27 0.54
N SER A 374 -21.73 -7.91 1.55
CA SER A 374 -22.01 -9.32 1.87
C SER A 374 -23.46 -9.53 2.34
N SER A 375 -24.07 -8.56 3.00
CA SER A 375 -25.48 -8.62 3.42
C SER A 375 -26.47 -8.32 2.29
N GLY A 376 -26.02 -7.91 1.11
CA GLY A 376 -26.85 -7.58 -0.04
C GLY A 376 -27.64 -6.28 0.11
N GLY A 377 -27.16 -5.33 0.92
CA GLY A 377 -27.85 -4.08 1.22
C GLY A 377 -29.00 -4.26 2.22
N ALA A 378 -29.85 -3.26 2.35
CA ALA A 378 -31.06 -3.36 3.17
C ALA A 378 -32.12 -4.25 2.50
N LYS A 379 -33.01 -4.86 3.32
CA LYS A 379 -34.16 -5.61 2.81
C LYS A 379 -34.98 -4.72 1.86
N ASP A 380 -35.56 -5.34 0.83
CA ASP A 380 -36.48 -4.62 -0.05
C ASP A 380 -37.77 -4.24 0.68
N THR A 381 -38.61 -3.42 0.07
CA THR A 381 -39.90 -2.99 0.63
C THR A 381 -40.84 -4.15 0.92
N HIS A 382 -40.57 -5.36 0.39
CA HIS A 382 -41.33 -6.60 0.59
C HIS A 382 -40.68 -7.57 1.58
N GLY A 383 -39.56 -7.13 2.24
CA GLY A 383 -38.86 -7.93 3.25
C GLY A 383 -37.99 -9.06 2.72
N ASN A 384 -37.79 -9.17 1.39
CA ASN A 384 -36.94 -10.21 0.78
C ASN A 384 -35.46 -9.91 1.04
N THR A 385 -34.69 -10.95 1.35
CA THR A 385 -33.22 -10.85 1.49
C THR A 385 -32.64 -10.59 0.09
N ARG A 386 -31.90 -9.48 -0.08
CA ARG A 386 -31.23 -9.19 -1.34
C ARG A 386 -30.01 -10.09 -1.51
N MET A 387 -29.66 -10.37 -2.76
CA MET A 387 -28.43 -11.12 -3.06
C MET A 387 -27.20 -10.29 -2.68
N PRO A 388 -26.14 -10.93 -2.15
CA PRO A 388 -24.87 -10.26 -1.91
C PRO A 388 -24.34 -9.57 -3.18
N ILE A 389 -23.75 -8.41 -3.01
CA ILE A 389 -23.08 -7.69 -4.11
C ILE A 389 -21.68 -8.30 -4.27
N PRO A 390 -21.33 -8.81 -5.46
CA PRO A 390 -19.98 -9.28 -5.70
C PRO A 390 -19.01 -8.10 -5.63
N TYR A 391 -17.99 -8.23 -4.80
CA TYR A 391 -16.96 -7.21 -4.66
C TYR A 391 -15.56 -7.82 -4.62
N ARG A 392 -14.56 -7.00 -4.97
CA ARG A 392 -13.15 -7.31 -4.79
C ARG A 392 -12.47 -6.16 -4.06
N ILE A 393 -11.55 -6.50 -3.16
CA ILE A 393 -10.70 -5.51 -2.49
C ILE A 393 -9.40 -5.43 -3.25
N TYR A 394 -9.13 -4.23 -3.76
CA TYR A 394 -7.89 -3.96 -4.47
C TYR A 394 -6.81 -3.50 -3.46
N GLY A 395 -5.67 -4.21 -3.44
CA GLY A 395 -4.62 -3.98 -2.43
C GLY A 395 -4.83 -4.83 -1.17
N GLY A 396 -5.47 -6.00 -1.29
CA GLY A 396 -5.45 -7.07 -0.27
C GLY A 396 -4.04 -7.65 -0.08
N THR A 397 -3.91 -8.79 0.62
CA THR A 397 -2.61 -9.47 0.74
C THR A 397 -2.17 -9.98 -0.63
N ALA A 398 -1.12 -9.38 -1.19
CA ALA A 398 -0.55 -9.77 -2.47
C ALA A 398 -0.23 -11.27 -2.50
N PHE A 399 -0.34 -11.88 -3.67
CA PHE A 399 -0.03 -13.31 -3.85
C PHE A 399 1.37 -13.66 -3.32
N TYR A 400 2.38 -12.89 -3.71
CA TYR A 400 3.76 -13.09 -3.26
C TYR A 400 3.99 -12.73 -1.77
N GLN A 401 3.03 -12.11 -1.10
CA GLN A 401 3.06 -11.84 0.35
C GLN A 401 2.34 -12.92 1.17
N ARG A 402 1.66 -13.89 0.54
CA ARG A 402 1.07 -15.04 1.22
C ARG A 402 2.16 -15.87 1.88
N LYS A 403 1.89 -16.38 3.07
CA LYS A 403 2.90 -17.04 3.92
C LYS A 403 3.60 -18.19 3.19
N GLU A 404 2.84 -19.11 2.63
CA GLU A 404 3.34 -20.30 1.92
C GLU A 404 4.15 -19.93 0.67
N VAL A 405 3.73 -18.90 -0.05
CA VAL A 405 4.46 -18.37 -1.22
C VAL A 405 5.79 -17.76 -0.79
N LYS A 406 5.79 -16.94 0.28
CA LYS A 406 7.04 -16.40 0.83
C LYS A 406 7.96 -17.48 1.38
N ASP A 407 7.42 -18.55 1.94
CA ASP A 407 8.23 -19.69 2.41
C ASP A 407 8.94 -20.37 1.21
N ALA A 408 8.24 -20.57 0.09
CA ALA A 408 8.83 -21.11 -1.15
C ALA A 408 9.85 -20.13 -1.75
N VAL A 409 9.52 -18.85 -1.86
CA VAL A 409 10.40 -17.78 -2.34
C VAL A 409 11.69 -17.71 -1.52
N ALA A 410 11.63 -17.93 -0.20
CA ALA A 410 12.83 -17.94 0.64
C ALA A 410 13.77 -19.13 0.28
N TYR A 411 13.23 -20.28 -0.09
CA TYR A 411 14.06 -21.37 -0.64
C TYR A 411 14.69 -20.99 -1.98
N PHE A 412 13.96 -20.35 -2.89
CA PHE A 412 14.51 -19.89 -4.16
C PHE A 412 15.67 -18.91 -3.95
N ARG A 413 15.50 -17.98 -3.01
CA ARG A 413 16.53 -17.00 -2.63
C ARG A 413 17.80 -17.68 -2.08
N LEU A 414 17.65 -18.69 -1.22
CA LEU A 414 18.80 -19.45 -0.69
C LEU A 414 19.55 -20.22 -1.76
N VAL A 415 18.86 -20.76 -2.75
CA VAL A 415 19.48 -21.47 -3.87
C VAL A 415 20.30 -20.51 -4.72
N LEU A 416 19.82 -19.30 -4.94
CA LEU A 416 20.53 -18.25 -5.68
C LEU A 416 21.64 -17.62 -4.84
N ASN A 417 21.33 -17.30 -3.59
CA ASN A 417 22.23 -16.60 -2.69
C ASN A 417 22.16 -17.22 -1.28
N PRO A 418 23.00 -18.21 -0.96
CA PRO A 418 22.98 -18.87 0.34
C PRO A 418 23.39 -17.95 1.52
N ASN A 419 23.99 -16.78 1.24
CA ASN A 419 24.33 -15.79 2.26
C ASN A 419 23.14 -14.93 2.71
N ASP A 420 21.95 -15.14 2.16
CA ASP A 420 20.74 -14.47 2.58
C ASP A 420 20.23 -14.98 3.94
N ASP A 421 20.67 -14.32 5.01
CA ASP A 421 20.35 -14.69 6.39
C ASP A 421 18.85 -14.61 6.69
N GLU A 422 18.09 -13.67 6.09
CA GLU A 422 16.65 -13.55 6.31
C GLU A 422 15.88 -14.70 5.67
N ALA A 423 16.24 -15.10 4.45
CA ALA A 423 15.68 -16.28 3.82
C ALA A 423 16.06 -17.55 4.59
N LEU A 424 17.32 -17.68 5.03
CA LEU A 424 17.78 -18.83 5.80
C LEU A 424 17.01 -18.98 7.13
N ARG A 425 16.86 -17.90 7.91
CA ARG A 425 16.11 -17.92 9.17
C ARG A 425 14.67 -18.34 8.96
N ARG A 426 14.08 -17.94 7.84
CA ARG A 426 12.70 -18.26 7.53
C ARG A 426 12.48 -19.75 7.32
N VAL A 427 13.41 -20.43 6.64
CA VAL A 427 13.20 -21.83 6.18
C VAL A 427 14.01 -22.86 6.92
N ILE A 428 15.04 -22.51 7.69
CA ILE A 428 15.91 -23.49 8.38
C ILE A 428 15.13 -24.47 9.26
N ASN A 429 14.01 -24.05 9.84
CA ASN A 429 13.12 -24.88 10.64
C ASN A 429 11.69 -24.97 10.05
N TYR A 430 11.51 -24.69 8.78
CA TYR A 430 10.23 -24.87 8.09
C TYR A 430 10.45 -25.50 6.71
N PRO A 431 9.93 -26.71 6.49
CA PRO A 431 9.24 -27.65 7.39
C PRO A 431 9.99 -27.95 8.69
N LYS A 432 9.24 -28.39 9.72
CA LYS A 432 9.78 -28.58 11.08
C LYS A 432 10.96 -29.56 11.10
N ARG A 433 12.18 -29.05 11.36
CA ARG A 433 13.43 -29.82 11.48
C ARG A 433 13.95 -29.89 12.92
N SER A 434 13.18 -29.39 13.88
CA SER A 434 13.58 -29.30 15.29
C SER A 434 14.89 -28.52 15.53
N ILE A 435 15.12 -27.50 14.72
CA ILE A 435 16.20 -26.52 14.88
C ILE A 435 15.59 -25.33 15.61
N GLY A 436 15.87 -25.20 16.92
CA GLY A 436 15.28 -24.19 17.78
C GLY A 436 15.91 -22.81 17.61
N GLN A 437 15.20 -21.77 18.08
CA GLN A 437 15.64 -20.38 18.03
C GLN A 437 16.99 -20.15 18.74
N THR A 438 17.25 -20.87 19.82
CA THR A 438 18.55 -20.80 20.54
C THR A 438 19.72 -21.24 19.67
N THR A 439 19.52 -22.23 18.79
CA THR A 439 20.55 -22.64 17.82
C THR A 439 20.80 -21.55 16.79
N ILE A 440 19.71 -20.98 16.23
CA ILE A 440 19.80 -19.90 15.25
C ILE A 440 20.51 -18.69 15.87
N ASN A 441 20.20 -18.32 17.12
CA ASN A 441 20.84 -17.21 17.82
C ASN A 441 22.36 -17.46 18.03
N LYS A 442 22.77 -18.70 18.33
CA LYS A 442 24.19 -19.05 18.45
C LYS A 442 24.92 -18.94 17.11
N LEU A 443 24.31 -19.40 16.04
CA LEU A 443 24.86 -19.27 14.69
C LEU A 443 24.98 -17.81 14.29
N GLN A 444 23.99 -16.99 14.63
CA GLN A 444 24.01 -15.54 14.36
C GLN A 444 25.11 -14.82 15.16
N ALA A 445 25.28 -15.15 16.44
CA ALA A 445 26.34 -14.57 17.24
C ALA A 445 27.72 -14.86 16.64
N ALA A 446 27.95 -16.11 16.21
CA ALA A 446 29.17 -16.47 15.50
C ALA A 446 29.30 -15.77 14.13
N ALA A 447 28.20 -15.65 13.39
CA ALA A 447 28.19 -14.91 12.13
C ALA A 447 28.60 -13.44 12.32
N ASN A 448 28.09 -12.79 13.34
CA ASN A 448 28.46 -11.41 13.69
C ASN A 448 29.94 -11.30 14.13
N GLU A 449 30.41 -12.24 14.97
CA GLU A 449 31.80 -12.24 15.49
C GLU A 449 32.83 -12.39 14.37
N PHE A 450 32.54 -13.27 13.40
CA PHE A 450 33.46 -13.56 12.30
C PHE A 450 33.17 -12.77 11.01
N ASN A 451 32.23 -11.83 11.06
CA ASN A 451 31.77 -11.05 9.89
C ASN A 451 31.39 -11.94 8.70
N LEU A 452 30.61 -13.00 8.96
CA LEU A 452 30.11 -13.99 8.00
C LEU A 452 28.58 -13.99 7.97
N SER A 453 28.01 -14.59 6.94
CA SER A 453 26.61 -15.01 6.94
C SER A 453 26.39 -16.24 7.84
N ILE A 454 25.15 -16.55 8.23
CA ILE A 454 24.83 -17.80 8.93
C ILE A 454 25.24 -19.01 8.08
N TRP A 455 25.04 -18.96 6.76
CA TRP A 455 25.51 -20.01 5.84
C TRP A 455 27.02 -20.14 5.86
N GLY A 456 27.75 -19.04 5.90
CA GLY A 456 29.19 -19.02 6.06
C GLY A 456 29.65 -19.73 7.34
N VAL A 457 28.93 -19.55 8.46
CA VAL A 457 29.17 -20.31 9.70
C VAL A 457 28.84 -21.78 9.53
N LEU A 458 27.72 -22.16 8.89
CA LEU A 458 27.34 -23.55 8.64
C LEU A 458 28.34 -24.31 7.77
N THR A 459 28.95 -23.63 6.81
CA THR A 459 29.97 -24.22 5.94
C THR A 459 31.34 -24.34 6.62
N LYS A 460 31.64 -23.49 7.59
CA LYS A 460 32.90 -23.44 8.34
C LYS A 460 32.76 -23.89 9.79
N THR A 461 31.82 -24.80 10.10
CA THR A 461 31.43 -25.17 11.48
C THR A 461 32.57 -25.52 12.40
N GLY A 462 33.61 -26.18 11.91
CA GLY A 462 34.79 -26.51 12.71
C GLY A 462 35.65 -25.29 13.10
N LEU A 463 35.49 -24.16 12.41
CA LEU A 463 36.31 -22.95 12.57
C LEU A 463 35.69 -21.89 13.46
N CYS A 464 34.35 -21.86 13.54
CA CYS A 464 33.65 -20.81 14.28
C CYS A 464 33.34 -21.15 15.76
N GLY A 465 33.81 -22.28 16.29
CA GLY A 465 33.74 -22.63 17.71
C GLY A 465 32.35 -22.79 18.30
N VAL A 466 31.27 -22.81 17.49
CA VAL A 466 29.87 -22.92 17.97
C VAL A 466 29.64 -24.31 18.59
N LYS A 467 29.39 -24.33 19.91
CA LYS A 467 29.09 -25.55 20.65
C LYS A 467 27.63 -25.96 20.46
N LEU A 468 27.39 -27.05 19.74
CA LEU A 468 26.11 -27.68 19.47
C LEU A 468 26.15 -29.18 19.82
N ASN A 469 25.02 -29.77 20.19
CA ASN A 469 24.91 -31.19 20.41
C ASN A 469 24.93 -31.96 19.06
N LYS A 470 25.27 -33.25 19.11
CA LYS A 470 25.41 -34.12 17.91
C LYS A 470 24.08 -34.16 17.09
N GLY A 471 22.93 -34.22 17.75
CA GLY A 471 21.62 -34.28 17.06
C GLY A 471 21.31 -32.99 16.30
N THR A 472 21.64 -31.83 16.85
CA THR A 472 21.47 -30.54 16.20
C THR A 472 22.44 -30.41 15.02
N LEU A 473 23.69 -30.85 15.17
CA LEU A 473 24.67 -30.87 14.10
C LEU A 473 24.21 -31.73 12.92
N ALA A 474 23.67 -32.93 13.17
CA ALA A 474 23.12 -33.77 12.12
C ALA A 474 22.02 -33.08 11.33
N LYS A 475 21.04 -32.46 12.00
CA LYS A 475 19.94 -31.72 11.37
C LYS A 475 20.41 -30.53 10.55
N LEU A 476 21.40 -29.81 11.05
CA LEU A 476 22.01 -28.69 10.31
C LEU A 476 22.77 -29.21 9.07
N SER A 477 23.43 -30.37 9.19
CA SER A 477 24.11 -31.03 8.06
C SER A 477 23.12 -31.48 6.99
N GLU A 478 21.98 -32.07 7.38
CA GLU A 478 20.89 -32.44 6.47
C GLU A 478 20.34 -31.21 5.72
N PHE A 479 20.05 -30.14 6.44
CA PHE A 479 19.57 -28.89 5.85
C PHE A 479 20.62 -28.30 4.90
N LYS A 480 21.90 -28.30 5.32
CA LYS A 480 23.00 -27.82 4.48
C LYS A 480 23.10 -28.65 3.20
N SER A 481 23.02 -29.99 3.31
CA SER A 481 23.05 -30.90 2.16
C SER A 481 21.92 -30.61 1.18
N LEU A 482 20.68 -30.46 1.68
CA LEU A 482 19.53 -30.11 0.85
C LEU A 482 19.79 -28.85 0.02
N ILE A 483 20.18 -27.75 0.70
CA ILE A 483 20.42 -26.48 0.01
C ILE A 483 21.61 -26.60 -0.98
N SER A 484 22.70 -27.27 -0.61
CA SER A 484 23.85 -27.45 -1.50
C SER A 484 23.48 -28.24 -2.76
N THR A 485 22.68 -29.31 -2.63
CA THR A 485 22.16 -30.07 -3.78
C THR A 485 21.31 -29.20 -4.70
N LEU A 486 20.41 -28.38 -4.13
CA LEU A 486 19.59 -27.48 -4.92
C LEU A 486 20.40 -26.38 -5.63
N ILE A 487 21.49 -25.90 -5.02
CA ILE A 487 22.43 -24.95 -5.65
C ILE A 487 23.14 -25.61 -6.86
N GLU A 488 23.63 -26.85 -6.69
CA GLU A 488 24.24 -27.61 -7.77
C GLU A 488 23.26 -27.83 -8.92
N ARG A 489 22.04 -28.24 -8.61
CA ARG A 489 20.96 -28.39 -9.59
C ARG A 489 20.64 -27.11 -10.33
N ASN A 490 20.59 -25.98 -9.65
CA ASN A 490 20.36 -24.69 -10.30
C ASN A 490 21.44 -24.33 -11.33
N SER A 491 22.68 -24.81 -11.14
CA SER A 491 23.77 -24.62 -12.10
C SER A 491 23.60 -25.50 -13.35
N GLU A 492 22.92 -26.64 -13.23
CA GLU A 492 22.67 -27.58 -14.30
C GLU A 492 21.35 -27.34 -15.04
N THR A 493 20.36 -26.72 -14.37
CA THR A 493 18.99 -26.56 -14.87
C THR A 493 18.85 -25.33 -15.73
N ALA A 494 18.25 -25.51 -16.92
CA ALA A 494 18.20 -24.44 -17.93
C ALA A 494 17.15 -23.34 -17.66
N ASN A 495 16.11 -23.61 -16.87
CA ASN A 495 15.03 -22.64 -16.73
C ASN A 495 14.37 -22.58 -15.34
N ALA A 496 13.71 -21.43 -15.06
CA ALA A 496 13.07 -21.14 -13.79
C ALA A 496 11.93 -22.11 -13.45
N HIS A 497 11.13 -22.56 -14.43
CA HIS A 497 10.00 -23.43 -14.17
C HIS A 497 10.42 -24.78 -13.58
N GLU A 498 11.42 -25.40 -14.20
CA GLU A 498 11.95 -26.69 -13.73
C GLU A 498 12.56 -26.55 -12.33
N MET A 499 13.33 -25.47 -12.11
CA MET A 499 13.98 -25.25 -10.82
C MET A 499 12.98 -24.92 -9.70
N VAL A 500 11.96 -24.12 -9.97
CA VAL A 500 10.86 -23.82 -9.02
C VAL A 500 10.14 -25.11 -8.63
N LYS A 501 9.81 -25.97 -9.60
CA LYS A 501 9.15 -27.25 -9.36
C LYS A 501 10.02 -28.18 -8.50
N GLU A 502 11.31 -28.26 -8.81
CA GLU A 502 12.26 -29.10 -8.06
C GLU A 502 12.44 -28.60 -6.63
N ILE A 503 12.63 -27.28 -6.41
CA ILE A 503 12.78 -26.71 -5.06
C ILE A 503 11.52 -26.94 -4.23
N ILE A 504 10.35 -26.70 -4.77
CA ILE A 504 9.08 -26.92 -4.04
C ILE A 504 8.92 -28.41 -3.69
N GLY A 505 9.25 -29.32 -4.62
CA GLY A 505 9.19 -30.76 -4.39
C GLY A 505 10.15 -31.24 -3.32
N GLN A 506 11.43 -30.83 -3.35
CA GLN A 506 12.46 -31.29 -2.43
C GLN A 506 12.41 -30.59 -1.05
N SER A 507 11.81 -29.40 -0.96
CA SER A 507 11.72 -28.64 0.29
C SER A 507 10.82 -29.31 1.35
N GLY A 508 9.87 -30.16 0.94
CA GLY A 508 8.86 -30.77 1.80
C GLY A 508 7.69 -29.83 2.14
N LEU A 509 7.57 -28.67 1.47
CA LEU A 509 6.51 -27.69 1.73
C LEU A 509 5.11 -28.23 1.42
N ILE A 510 4.96 -28.91 0.27
CA ILE A 510 3.67 -29.52 -0.13
C ILE A 510 3.28 -30.63 0.85
N GLU A 511 4.22 -31.49 1.23
CA GLU A 511 3.96 -32.60 2.16
C GLU A 511 3.41 -32.13 3.50
N VAL A 512 4.01 -31.07 4.08
CA VAL A 512 3.56 -30.53 5.36
C VAL A 512 2.16 -29.90 5.27
N LEU A 513 1.84 -29.26 4.13
CA LEU A 513 0.52 -28.66 3.91
C LEU A 513 -0.54 -29.72 3.57
N ALA A 514 -0.15 -30.79 2.85
CA ALA A 514 -1.05 -31.85 2.46
C ALA A 514 -1.40 -32.83 3.63
N ASN A 515 -0.57 -32.89 4.67
CA ASN A 515 -0.82 -33.77 5.81
C ASN A 515 -2.06 -33.40 6.63
N ASP A 516 -2.57 -32.17 6.49
CA ASP A 516 -3.77 -31.69 7.18
C ASP A 516 -4.73 -31.09 6.15
N ASN A 517 -5.78 -31.86 5.78
CA ASN A 517 -6.78 -31.52 4.74
C ASN A 517 -7.75 -30.42 5.20
N THR A 518 -7.29 -29.40 5.88
CA THR A 518 -8.13 -28.23 6.17
C THR A 518 -8.35 -27.39 4.89
N PRO A 519 -9.51 -26.73 4.72
CA PRO A 519 -9.75 -25.85 3.57
C PRO A 519 -8.67 -24.79 3.40
N GLU A 520 -8.08 -24.34 4.49
CA GLU A 520 -6.97 -23.38 4.50
C GLU A 520 -5.70 -23.99 3.87
N ASN A 521 -5.33 -25.20 4.25
CA ASN A 521 -4.15 -25.87 3.72
C ASN A 521 -4.31 -26.30 2.27
N VAL A 522 -5.53 -26.71 1.86
CA VAL A 522 -5.84 -26.95 0.44
C VAL A 522 -5.61 -25.68 -0.38
N SER A 523 -6.10 -24.51 0.10
CA SER A 523 -5.85 -23.22 -0.55
C SER A 523 -4.37 -22.86 -0.61
N ARG A 524 -3.59 -23.18 0.43
CA ARG A 524 -2.13 -22.95 0.45
C ARG A 524 -1.39 -23.81 -0.56
N VAL A 525 -1.78 -25.08 -0.72
CA VAL A 525 -1.22 -25.96 -1.77
C VAL A 525 -1.53 -25.39 -3.15
N GLN A 526 -2.77 -24.97 -3.40
CA GLN A 526 -3.15 -24.31 -4.65
C GLN A 526 -2.32 -23.05 -4.94
N ASN A 527 -1.96 -22.28 -3.89
CA ASN A 527 -1.08 -21.12 -4.05
C ASN A 527 0.35 -21.52 -4.47
N LEU A 528 0.87 -22.65 -4.01
CA LEU A 528 2.17 -23.18 -4.46
C LEU A 528 2.10 -23.69 -5.90
N GLU A 529 1.01 -24.33 -6.30
CA GLU A 529 0.77 -24.76 -7.69
C GLU A 529 0.66 -23.54 -8.62
N GLU A 530 -0.02 -22.48 -8.19
CA GLU A 530 -0.08 -21.20 -8.92
C GLU A 530 1.30 -20.55 -9.06
N LEU A 531 2.16 -20.68 -8.05
CA LEU A 531 3.55 -20.20 -8.12
C LEU A 531 4.34 -20.93 -9.18
N VAL A 532 4.19 -22.26 -9.30
CA VAL A 532 4.80 -23.09 -10.36
C VAL A 532 4.30 -22.65 -11.74
N ALA A 533 2.98 -22.48 -11.89
CA ALA A 533 2.38 -22.01 -13.14
C ALA A 533 2.84 -20.58 -13.52
N SER A 534 3.09 -19.72 -12.52
CA SER A 534 3.65 -18.37 -12.76
C SER A 534 5.07 -18.46 -13.32
N ALA A 535 5.89 -19.39 -12.84
CA ALA A 535 7.23 -19.62 -13.37
C ALA A 535 7.21 -20.19 -14.81
N GLU A 536 6.26 -21.09 -15.12
CA GLU A 536 6.03 -21.59 -16.47
C GLU A 536 5.69 -20.47 -17.45
N MET A 537 4.74 -19.60 -17.05
CA MET A 537 4.34 -18.45 -17.87
C MET A 537 5.50 -17.47 -18.06
N PHE A 538 6.29 -17.22 -17.01
CA PHE A 538 7.50 -16.40 -17.11
C PHE A 538 8.47 -16.96 -18.16
N VAL A 539 8.80 -18.25 -18.09
CA VAL A 539 9.70 -18.91 -19.06
C VAL A 539 9.17 -18.78 -20.46
N LYS A 540 7.87 -19.06 -20.68
CA LYS A 540 7.23 -18.93 -21.99
C LYS A 540 7.35 -17.49 -22.53
N ASN A 541 7.04 -16.50 -21.73
CA ASN A 541 7.14 -15.09 -22.13
C ASN A 541 8.58 -14.68 -22.45
N GLN A 542 9.57 -15.20 -21.68
CA GLN A 542 10.99 -14.92 -21.94
C GLN A 542 11.49 -15.59 -23.23
N LEU A 543 11.04 -16.79 -23.55
CA LEU A 543 11.39 -17.47 -24.79
C LEU A 543 10.83 -16.77 -26.04
N GLU A 544 9.72 -16.05 -25.90
CA GLU A 544 9.15 -15.22 -26.98
C GLU A 544 9.90 -13.90 -27.15
N MET A 545 10.78 -13.51 -26.19
CA MET A 545 11.59 -12.29 -26.24
C MET A 545 12.97 -12.59 -26.81
N GLU A 546 13.43 -11.83 -27.80
CA GLU A 546 14.80 -11.93 -28.28
C GLU A 546 15.82 -11.56 -27.17
N GLY A 547 16.66 -12.52 -26.79
CA GLY A 547 17.60 -12.36 -25.67
C GLY A 547 16.94 -12.46 -24.30
N GLY A 548 15.71 -12.98 -24.21
CA GLY A 548 15.05 -13.25 -22.94
C GLY A 548 15.80 -14.33 -22.14
N ASN A 549 15.95 -14.12 -20.84
CA ASN A 549 16.64 -15.05 -19.95
C ASN A 549 15.60 -15.77 -19.08
N THR A 550 15.64 -17.10 -19.11
CA THR A 550 14.69 -17.98 -18.42
C THR A 550 15.19 -18.45 -17.05
N SER A 551 16.26 -17.85 -16.51
CA SER A 551 16.90 -18.29 -15.27
C SER A 551 16.01 -18.06 -14.04
N LEU A 552 16.24 -18.84 -12.98
CA LEU A 552 15.60 -18.62 -11.68
C LEU A 552 15.90 -17.20 -11.13
N CYS A 553 17.08 -16.66 -11.40
CA CYS A 553 17.47 -15.32 -10.96
C CYS A 553 16.61 -14.22 -11.60
N ASP A 554 16.31 -14.32 -12.88
CA ASP A 554 15.46 -13.36 -13.57
C ASP A 554 13.99 -13.52 -13.16
N PHE A 555 13.51 -14.75 -12.98
CA PHE A 555 12.18 -14.98 -12.40
C PHE A 555 12.07 -14.37 -11.01
N MET A 556 13.07 -14.52 -10.15
CA MET A 556 13.07 -13.91 -8.81
C MET A 556 13.13 -12.39 -8.84
N THR A 557 13.75 -11.80 -9.86
CA THR A 557 13.70 -10.36 -10.07
C THR A 557 12.27 -9.91 -10.40
N ASP A 558 11.60 -10.63 -11.29
CA ASP A 558 10.19 -10.34 -11.64
C ASP A 558 9.25 -10.51 -10.42
N VAL A 559 9.41 -11.59 -9.66
CA VAL A 559 8.68 -11.84 -8.40
C VAL A 559 8.89 -10.72 -7.37
N SER A 560 10.14 -10.28 -7.19
CA SER A 560 10.47 -9.23 -6.21
C SER A 560 9.90 -7.87 -6.58
N LEU A 561 9.80 -7.59 -7.87
CA LEU A 561 9.29 -6.32 -8.40
C LEU A 561 7.78 -6.35 -8.68
N ALA A 562 7.12 -7.51 -8.54
CA ALA A 562 5.69 -7.66 -8.75
C ALA A 562 4.87 -6.85 -7.72
N THR A 563 3.83 -6.20 -8.20
CA THR A 563 2.87 -5.45 -7.37
C THR A 563 1.48 -6.09 -7.43
N ASP A 564 0.61 -5.75 -6.48
CA ASP A 564 -0.80 -6.20 -6.48
C ASP A 564 -1.55 -5.79 -7.75
N GLN A 565 -1.09 -4.75 -8.43
CA GLN A 565 -1.67 -4.25 -9.67
C GLN A 565 -1.37 -5.13 -10.89
N ASP A 566 -0.36 -5.97 -10.79
CA ASP A 566 0.11 -6.78 -11.93
C ASP A 566 -0.73 -8.04 -12.13
N LYS A 567 -1.48 -8.48 -11.12
CA LYS A 567 -2.41 -9.61 -11.20
C LYS A 567 -3.83 -9.18 -11.52
N ASP A 568 -4.04 -8.68 -12.73
CA ASP A 568 -5.40 -8.41 -13.27
C ASP A 568 -5.97 -9.68 -13.94
N THR A 569 -5.80 -10.85 -13.31
CA THR A 569 -6.30 -12.13 -13.85
C THR A 569 -7.73 -12.46 -13.45
N ASP A 570 -8.31 -11.72 -12.51
CA ASP A 570 -9.71 -11.92 -12.15
C ASP A 570 -10.63 -11.05 -13.02
N HIS A 571 -11.08 -11.62 -14.14
CA HIS A 571 -12.24 -11.15 -14.92
C HIS A 571 -13.56 -11.27 -14.15
N ALA A 572 -13.51 -11.39 -12.82
CA ALA A 572 -14.69 -11.44 -11.99
C ALA A 572 -15.46 -10.12 -12.14
N ASN A 573 -16.69 -10.19 -12.64
CA ASN A 573 -17.59 -9.05 -12.72
C ASN A 573 -17.99 -8.65 -11.28
N ALA A 574 -17.25 -7.75 -10.66
CA ALA A 574 -17.37 -7.36 -9.25
C ALA A 574 -17.08 -5.88 -9.03
N VAL A 575 -17.74 -5.29 -8.03
CA VAL A 575 -17.49 -3.91 -7.58
C VAL A 575 -16.10 -3.81 -6.97
N THR A 576 -15.34 -2.81 -7.35
CA THR A 576 -13.99 -2.62 -6.84
C THR A 576 -13.97 -1.72 -5.60
N LEU A 577 -13.45 -2.24 -4.49
CA LEU A 577 -13.20 -1.52 -3.24
C LEU A 577 -11.70 -1.25 -3.14
N MET A 578 -11.28 0.04 -3.05
CA MET A 578 -9.86 0.37 -3.01
C MET A 578 -9.59 1.71 -2.33
N THR A 579 -8.33 1.91 -1.93
CA THR A 579 -7.89 3.25 -1.50
C THR A 579 -7.80 4.20 -2.69
N VAL A 580 -7.96 5.50 -2.45
CA VAL A 580 -7.78 6.53 -3.50
C VAL A 580 -6.40 6.45 -4.14
N HIS A 581 -5.34 6.14 -3.37
CA HIS A 581 -3.99 5.96 -3.90
C HIS A 581 -3.90 4.80 -4.91
N ALA A 582 -4.56 3.70 -4.61
CA ALA A 582 -4.59 2.54 -5.50
C ALA A 582 -5.41 2.79 -6.78
N ALA A 583 -6.34 3.74 -6.75
CA ALA A 583 -7.16 4.12 -7.89
C ALA A 583 -6.43 4.98 -8.94
N LYS A 584 -5.23 5.49 -8.63
CA LYS A 584 -4.43 6.24 -9.59
C LYS A 584 -4.12 5.38 -10.82
N GLY A 585 -4.34 5.94 -12.01
CA GLY A 585 -4.22 5.22 -13.28
C GLY A 585 -5.48 4.46 -13.74
N LEU A 586 -6.41 4.16 -12.84
CA LEU A 586 -7.67 3.46 -13.16
C LEU A 586 -8.81 4.44 -13.49
N GLU A 587 -9.93 3.90 -14.01
CA GLU A 587 -11.11 4.69 -14.36
C GLU A 587 -12.38 3.81 -14.36
N PHE A 588 -13.50 4.36 -13.89
CA PHE A 588 -14.75 3.65 -13.71
C PHE A 588 -15.94 4.51 -14.16
N SER A 589 -17.01 3.90 -14.67
CA SER A 589 -18.22 4.65 -15.04
C SER A 589 -18.84 5.34 -13.82
N ASN A 590 -18.85 4.65 -12.67
CA ASN A 590 -19.44 5.13 -11.43
C ASN A 590 -18.44 5.04 -10.28
N VAL A 591 -18.17 6.17 -9.64
CA VAL A 591 -17.25 6.26 -8.50
C VAL A 591 -17.99 6.79 -7.28
N VAL A 592 -17.81 6.11 -6.15
CA VAL A 592 -18.26 6.57 -4.85
C VAL A 592 -17.03 6.86 -3.98
N ILE A 593 -16.93 8.05 -3.42
CA ILE A 593 -15.89 8.44 -2.46
C ILE A 593 -16.50 8.33 -1.07
N PHE A 594 -16.06 7.31 -0.33
CA PHE A 594 -16.59 6.93 0.98
C PHE A 594 -15.81 7.57 2.11
N GLY A 595 -16.51 8.10 3.11
CA GLY A 595 -15.90 8.65 4.32
C GLY A 595 -15.08 9.92 4.04
N ALA A 596 -15.65 10.86 3.27
CA ALA A 596 -15.02 12.14 2.99
C ALA A 596 -15.14 13.11 4.19
N GLU A 597 -14.34 12.87 5.24
CA GLU A 597 -14.44 13.55 6.52
C GLU A 597 -13.10 14.13 6.96
N ASN A 598 -13.21 15.22 7.68
CA ASN A 598 -12.07 15.89 8.30
C ASN A 598 -11.38 14.93 9.31
N ASP A 599 -10.05 14.95 9.41
CA ASP A 599 -9.21 14.04 10.18
C ASP A 599 -9.01 12.64 9.56
N PHE A 600 -9.82 12.28 8.58
CA PHE A 600 -9.60 11.12 7.71
C PHE A 600 -9.16 11.53 6.30
N PHE A 601 -9.88 12.46 5.68
CA PHE A 601 -9.61 12.97 4.34
C PHE A 601 -9.91 14.49 4.26
N PRO A 602 -8.95 15.37 4.61
CA PRO A 602 -7.52 15.15 4.84
C PRO A 602 -7.21 14.43 6.15
N SER A 603 -6.11 13.65 6.16
CA SER A 603 -5.61 12.99 7.36
C SER A 603 -5.08 14.01 8.37
N THR A 604 -5.14 13.68 9.68
CA THR A 604 -4.64 14.58 10.74
C THR A 604 -3.18 14.99 10.50
N LYS A 605 -2.32 14.04 10.11
CA LYS A 605 -0.89 14.31 9.86
C LYS A 605 -0.63 15.27 8.71
N SER A 606 -1.48 15.26 7.70
CA SER A 606 -1.32 16.12 6.52
C SER A 606 -1.64 17.58 6.80
N LYS A 607 -2.31 17.87 7.92
CA LYS A 607 -2.71 19.24 8.31
C LYS A 607 -1.57 20.05 8.91
N ASP A 608 -0.46 19.41 9.27
CA ASP A 608 0.69 20.06 9.90
C ASP A 608 1.43 20.99 8.93
N SER A 609 1.17 20.86 7.62
CA SER A 609 1.83 21.69 6.60
C SER A 609 0.91 22.02 5.43
N LEU A 610 1.15 23.19 4.80
CA LEU A 610 0.45 23.57 3.57
C LEU A 610 0.68 22.54 2.45
N ALA A 611 1.91 22.02 2.32
CA ALA A 611 2.24 21.00 1.33
C ALA A 611 1.43 19.70 1.55
N GLY A 612 1.21 19.31 2.81
CA GLY A 612 0.39 18.14 3.16
C GLY A 612 -1.08 18.33 2.79
N ILE A 613 -1.66 19.51 3.06
CA ILE A 613 -3.04 19.82 2.64
C ILE A 613 -3.16 19.85 1.12
N GLU A 614 -2.20 20.43 0.42
CA GLU A 614 -2.19 20.46 -1.05
C GLU A 614 -2.08 19.06 -1.64
N GLU A 615 -1.33 18.15 -1.02
CA GLU A 615 -1.25 16.75 -1.46
C GLU A 615 -2.58 16.01 -1.23
N GLU A 616 -3.21 16.16 -0.08
CA GLU A 616 -4.53 15.56 0.18
C GLU A 616 -5.61 16.14 -0.77
N ARG A 617 -5.50 17.44 -1.16
CA ARG A 617 -6.38 18.02 -2.19
C ARG A 617 -6.14 17.40 -3.55
N ARG A 618 -4.87 17.12 -3.93
CA ARG A 618 -4.54 16.34 -5.13
C ARG A 618 -5.12 14.93 -5.05
N LEU A 619 -5.11 14.33 -3.87
CA LEU A 619 -5.70 13.01 -3.67
C LEU A 619 -7.21 13.04 -3.89
N MET A 620 -7.94 14.05 -3.38
CA MET A 620 -9.37 14.23 -3.67
C MET A 620 -9.61 14.51 -5.17
N TYR A 621 -8.78 15.32 -5.81
CA TYR A 621 -8.81 15.53 -7.25
C TYR A 621 -8.62 14.22 -8.02
N VAL A 622 -7.67 13.38 -7.62
CA VAL A 622 -7.49 12.04 -8.20
C VAL A 622 -8.75 11.20 -8.03
N ALA A 623 -9.37 11.18 -6.84
CA ALA A 623 -10.58 10.40 -6.58
C ALA A 623 -11.73 10.81 -7.53
N ILE A 624 -12.00 12.11 -7.64
CA ILE A 624 -13.06 12.66 -8.51
C ILE A 624 -12.78 12.31 -9.99
N THR A 625 -11.54 12.47 -10.44
CA THR A 625 -11.16 12.24 -11.85
C THR A 625 -11.07 10.77 -12.24
N ARG A 626 -11.34 9.82 -11.32
CA ARG A 626 -11.52 8.40 -11.68
C ARG A 626 -12.89 8.13 -12.29
N ALA A 627 -13.87 9.01 -12.07
CA ALA A 627 -15.22 8.88 -12.59
C ALA A 627 -15.32 9.28 -14.06
N LYS A 628 -16.02 8.47 -14.85
CA LYS A 628 -16.40 8.81 -16.23
C LYS A 628 -17.74 9.54 -16.26
N GLU A 629 -18.77 8.98 -15.64
CA GLU A 629 -20.17 9.41 -15.77
C GLU A 629 -20.77 9.91 -14.45
N ASN A 630 -20.57 9.18 -13.36
CA ASN A 630 -21.16 9.49 -12.07
C ASN A 630 -20.11 9.52 -10.95
N CYS A 631 -20.17 10.57 -10.16
CA CYS A 631 -19.38 10.73 -8.94
C CYS A 631 -20.28 11.05 -7.75
N ILE A 632 -20.14 10.27 -6.67
CA ILE A 632 -20.89 10.45 -5.44
C ILE A 632 -19.88 10.59 -4.30
N ILE A 633 -20.01 11.64 -3.48
CA ILE A 633 -19.19 11.84 -2.28
C ILE A 633 -20.08 11.64 -1.08
N THR A 634 -19.67 10.80 -0.15
CA THR A 634 -20.44 10.52 1.07
C THR A 634 -19.60 10.78 2.31
N HIS A 635 -20.25 11.13 3.40
CA HIS A 635 -19.62 11.33 4.70
C HIS A 635 -20.63 11.07 5.83
N ALA A 636 -20.15 10.63 6.98
CA ALA A 636 -20.94 10.46 8.19
C ALA A 636 -20.72 11.60 9.18
N SER A 637 -21.67 11.84 10.07
CA SER A 637 -21.53 12.78 11.20
C SER A 637 -20.96 12.12 12.46
N GLN A 638 -20.89 10.78 12.49
CA GLN A 638 -20.35 10.00 13.60
C GLN A 638 -19.72 8.69 13.10
N HIS A 639 -18.62 8.30 13.74
CA HIS A 639 -17.97 7.01 13.54
C HIS A 639 -17.94 6.16 14.80
N THR A 640 -17.94 4.86 14.60
CA THR A 640 -17.67 3.92 15.71
C THR A 640 -16.20 3.51 15.71
N ILE A 641 -15.38 4.16 16.55
CA ILE A 641 -13.96 3.83 16.75
C ILE A 641 -13.80 3.10 18.07
N ASN A 642 -13.30 1.85 18.04
CA ASN A 642 -13.11 1.01 19.24
C ASN A 642 -14.36 0.90 20.12
N GLY A 643 -15.55 0.83 19.50
CA GLY A 643 -16.83 0.74 20.21
C GLY A 643 -17.37 2.06 20.79
N LYS A 644 -16.69 3.19 20.55
CA LYS A 644 -17.14 4.52 20.97
C LYS A 644 -17.59 5.34 19.75
N LEU A 645 -18.74 5.99 19.87
CA LEU A 645 -19.21 6.95 18.89
C LEU A 645 -18.37 8.24 18.99
N THR A 646 -17.74 8.60 17.90
CA THR A 646 -16.90 9.81 17.78
C THR A 646 -17.52 10.72 16.72
N PRO A 647 -17.78 12.00 17.02
CA PRO A 647 -18.29 12.97 16.05
C PRO A 647 -17.29 13.14 14.90
N ALA A 648 -17.81 13.30 13.68
CA ALA A 648 -17.04 13.59 12.48
C ALA A 648 -17.59 14.82 11.77
N ASN A 649 -16.70 15.62 11.21
CA ASN A 649 -17.05 16.77 10.39
C ASN A 649 -16.82 16.46 8.92
N PRO A 650 -17.57 17.05 7.99
CA PRO A 650 -17.32 16.87 6.56
C PRO A 650 -15.91 17.34 6.19
N SER A 651 -15.34 16.72 5.16
CA SER A 651 -14.08 17.14 4.58
C SER A 651 -14.16 18.60 4.09
N PRO A 652 -13.17 19.45 4.39
CA PRO A 652 -13.14 20.81 3.86
C PRO A 652 -13.09 20.85 2.33
N PHE A 653 -12.58 19.81 1.70
CA PHE A 653 -12.52 19.71 0.24
C PHE A 653 -13.90 19.69 -0.43
N ILE A 654 -14.95 19.29 0.29
CA ILE A 654 -16.33 19.31 -0.20
C ILE A 654 -16.78 20.76 -0.46
N GLU A 655 -16.44 21.69 0.44
CA GLU A 655 -16.80 23.10 0.31
C GLU A 655 -15.89 23.86 -0.68
N GLU A 656 -14.73 23.31 -1.02
CA GLU A 656 -13.82 23.89 -2.01
C GLU A 656 -14.26 23.62 -3.47
N ILE A 657 -15.13 22.63 -3.70
CA ILE A 657 -15.74 22.38 -5.01
C ILE A 657 -16.81 23.44 -5.27
N ASP A 658 -16.77 24.09 -6.42
CA ASP A 658 -17.76 25.09 -6.80
C ASP A 658 -19.19 24.50 -6.79
N SER A 659 -20.06 25.12 -6.03
CA SER A 659 -21.44 24.70 -5.78
C SER A 659 -22.28 24.47 -7.05
N LYS A 660 -21.93 25.14 -8.16
CA LYS A 660 -22.64 24.97 -9.44
C LYS A 660 -22.48 23.55 -10.02
N TYR A 661 -21.41 22.83 -9.65
CA TYR A 661 -21.15 21.46 -10.12
C TYR A 661 -21.55 20.38 -9.12
N VAL A 662 -22.13 20.77 -7.98
CA VAL A 662 -22.49 19.89 -6.87
C VAL A 662 -24.00 19.87 -6.68
N GLU A 663 -24.52 18.71 -6.28
CA GLU A 663 -25.88 18.49 -5.81
C GLU A 663 -25.82 17.91 -4.39
N LYS A 664 -26.14 18.73 -3.38
CA LYS A 664 -26.27 18.26 -2.00
C LYS A 664 -27.61 17.56 -1.82
N ILE A 665 -27.57 16.25 -1.63
CA ILE A 665 -28.76 15.44 -1.36
C ILE A 665 -29.07 15.60 0.13
N GLY A 666 -29.99 16.52 0.47
CA GLY A 666 -30.41 16.82 1.84
C GLY A 666 -31.26 15.72 2.48
N ARG A 667 -31.35 15.70 3.82
CA ARG A 667 -32.50 15.16 4.53
C ARG A 667 -33.72 15.89 4.00
N PRO A 668 -34.90 15.24 3.81
CA PRO A 668 -36.12 16.00 3.72
C PRO A 668 -36.21 16.80 5.02
N SER A 669 -36.19 18.13 4.91
CA SER A 669 -36.41 19.04 6.01
C SER A 669 -37.83 18.80 6.52
N PHE A 670 -37.95 18.06 7.63
CA PHE A 670 -39.22 17.94 8.36
C PHE A 670 -39.60 19.21 9.10
N MET A 671 -38.90 20.33 8.85
CA MET A 671 -39.16 21.63 9.51
C MET A 671 -39.32 22.79 8.50
N GLU A 672 -40.01 22.56 7.39
CA GLU A 672 -40.59 23.63 6.57
C GLU A 672 -41.95 23.20 6.07
N GLN A 673 -42.83 22.86 6.99
CA GLN A 673 -44.25 22.84 6.73
C GLN A 673 -44.94 23.81 7.65
N ASP A 674 -45.58 24.80 6.99
CA ASP A 674 -46.67 25.64 7.46
C ASP A 674 -46.36 26.70 8.48
N ARG A 675 -45.91 27.85 7.98
CA ARG A 675 -46.51 29.11 8.44
C ARG A 675 -47.65 29.47 7.48
N PRO A 676 -48.92 29.40 7.90
CA PRO A 676 -50.01 29.91 7.10
C PRO A 676 -49.91 31.42 6.97
N SER A 677 -49.88 31.90 5.76
CA SER A 677 -50.10 33.31 5.41
C SER A 677 -51.54 33.68 5.76
N SER A 678 -51.71 34.44 6.84
CA SER A 678 -52.89 35.27 7.00
C SER A 678 -52.50 36.56 7.70
N ARG A 679 -52.41 37.64 6.91
CA ARG A 679 -52.64 39.00 7.42
C ARG A 679 -54.13 39.10 7.74
N PRO A 680 -54.48 39.89 8.81
CA PRO A 680 -54.95 41.23 8.50
C PRO A 680 -54.35 42.31 9.41
N SER A 681 -54.32 43.49 8.82
CA SER A 681 -54.05 44.81 9.35
C SER A 681 -54.91 45.15 10.57
N GLY A 682 -54.27 45.76 11.59
CA GLY A 682 -54.94 46.42 12.71
C GLY A 682 -53.98 47.32 13.46
N HIS A 683 -54.05 48.59 13.17
CA HIS A 683 -53.46 49.69 13.98
C HIS A 683 -53.84 49.54 15.45
N PHE A 684 -52.91 49.74 16.38
CA PHE A 684 -53.13 50.64 17.51
C PHE A 684 -51.81 51.13 18.12
N VAL A 685 -51.85 52.32 18.57
CA VAL A 685 -50.98 53.39 19.00
C VAL A 685 -50.34 53.13 20.38
N ASN A 686 -49.09 53.60 20.54
CA ASN A 686 -48.35 54.15 21.70
C ASN A 686 -48.89 53.98 23.12
N THR A 687 -47.98 53.62 24.06
CA THR A 687 -47.49 54.59 25.06
C THR A 687 -46.48 54.06 26.03
N PHE A 688 -45.40 54.80 26.18
CA PHE A 688 -44.50 55.02 27.35
C PHE A 688 -44.45 54.05 28.53
N ALA A 689 -43.32 53.58 29.01
CA ALA A 689 -42.45 54.29 29.94
C ALA A 689 -41.28 53.45 30.42
N SER A 690 -40.17 54.13 30.54
CA SER A 690 -38.90 53.86 31.22
C SER A 690 -38.92 53.14 32.54
N SER A 691 -37.93 52.29 32.80
CA SER A 691 -37.03 52.42 33.97
C SER A 691 -36.02 51.18 34.01
N SER A 692 -34.77 51.52 34.02
CA SER A 692 -33.65 50.72 34.56
C SER A 692 -33.53 51.14 36.07
N PRO A 693 -32.59 50.60 36.89
CA PRO A 693 -31.74 49.39 36.81
C PRO A 693 -31.79 48.56 38.12
N ASN A 694 -31.17 47.38 38.18
CA ASN A 694 -30.30 47.07 39.31
C ASN A 694 -29.46 45.82 39.05
N GLU A 695 -28.19 46.01 39.28
CA GLU A 695 -27.11 45.00 39.35
C GLU A 695 -27.32 44.06 40.53
N THR A 696 -27.03 42.78 40.34
CA THR A 696 -26.50 41.96 41.44
C THR A 696 -25.48 40.97 40.90
N LYS A 697 -24.23 41.22 41.30
CA LYS A 697 -23.06 40.39 41.11
C LYS A 697 -23.19 39.10 41.94
N ALA A 698 -23.01 37.94 41.33
CA ALA A 698 -22.71 36.72 42.05
C ALA A 698 -21.30 36.26 41.66
N LYS A 699 -20.44 36.25 42.66
CA LYS A 699 -19.05 35.77 42.62
C LYS A 699 -19.03 34.26 42.44
N VAL A 700 -18.29 33.77 41.46
CA VAL A 700 -17.84 32.38 41.39
C VAL A 700 -16.43 32.32 41.95
N SER A 701 -16.26 31.60 43.03
CA SER A 701 -14.98 31.30 43.66
C SER A 701 -14.33 30.09 42.95
N VAL A 702 -13.12 30.30 42.51
CA VAL A 702 -12.21 29.26 42.02
C VAL A 702 -11.38 28.74 43.19
N MET A 703 -11.35 27.45 43.43
CA MET A 703 -10.32 26.86 44.29
C MET A 703 -9.58 25.73 43.50
N PRO A 704 -8.24 25.68 43.62
CA PRO A 704 -7.39 24.74 42.88
C PRO A 704 -7.21 23.43 43.66
N THR A 705 -7.30 22.31 42.94
CA THR A 705 -6.99 21.00 43.51
C THR A 705 -5.58 20.60 43.15
N LYS A 706 -4.72 20.43 44.14
CA LYS A 706 -3.38 19.88 44.05
C LYS A 706 -3.42 18.37 43.84
N LEU A 707 -2.58 17.86 42.97
CA LEU A 707 -2.20 16.47 42.82
C LEU A 707 -1.21 16.07 43.93
N THR A 708 -1.41 14.94 44.54
CA THR A 708 -0.39 14.22 45.30
C THR A 708 -0.46 12.71 45.02
N PRO A 709 0.69 12.01 44.98
CA PRO A 709 0.80 10.63 44.52
C PRO A 709 0.53 9.62 45.62
N ILE A 710 -0.02 8.46 45.23
CA ILE A 710 -0.27 7.32 46.14
C ILE A 710 0.83 6.29 45.95
N ASN A 711 1.49 5.97 47.07
CA ASN A 711 2.27 4.79 47.26
C ASN A 711 1.71 3.98 48.44
N GLN A 712 1.49 2.70 48.18
CA GLN A 712 1.58 1.51 49.06
C GLN A 712 0.70 1.37 50.30
N ALA A 713 0.09 0.21 50.35
CA ALA A 713 0.19 -0.90 51.30
C ALA A 713 -1.07 -1.25 52.15
N VAL A 714 -1.51 -2.46 51.92
CA VAL A 714 -1.79 -3.57 52.84
C VAL A 714 -3.03 -3.55 53.79
N ALA A 715 -3.80 -4.60 53.58
CA ALA A 715 -4.45 -5.54 54.52
C ALA A 715 -5.85 -5.27 55.10
N LYS A 716 -6.66 -6.27 54.77
CA LYS A 716 -7.65 -6.99 55.64
C LYS A 716 -8.74 -6.20 56.39
N GLN A 717 -9.99 -6.44 56.06
CA GLN A 717 -10.87 -7.31 56.89
C GLN A 717 -12.28 -7.41 56.30
N ALA A 718 -12.88 -8.52 56.54
CA ALA A 718 -14.20 -8.97 56.17
C ALA A 718 -15.33 -8.25 56.93
N HIS A 719 -16.51 -8.15 56.31
CA HIS A 719 -17.77 -8.65 56.88
C HIS A 719 -18.95 -8.50 55.90
N THR A 720 -19.74 -9.48 55.89
CA THR A 720 -20.98 -9.87 55.22
C THR A 720 -22.19 -8.96 55.54
N PRO A 721 -23.42 -9.33 55.10
CA PRO A 721 -23.99 -8.96 53.78
C PRO A 721 -25.31 -8.18 53.98
N SER A 722 -25.79 -7.51 52.95
CA SER A 722 -27.23 -7.21 52.88
C SER A 722 -27.74 -7.17 51.46
N THR A 723 -28.80 -7.85 51.34
CA THR A 723 -29.71 -8.10 50.22
C THR A 723 -30.15 -6.90 49.40
N ALA A 724 -30.37 -7.20 48.13
CA ALA A 724 -31.44 -6.87 47.22
C ALA A 724 -31.18 -5.78 46.19
N SER A 725 -31.22 -6.18 44.99
CA SER A 725 -32.08 -5.95 43.81
C SER A 725 -31.31 -5.82 42.48
N SER A 726 -31.52 -6.87 41.74
CA SER A 726 -31.55 -7.09 40.27
C SER A 726 -31.44 -5.85 39.37
N GLN A 727 -30.27 -5.82 38.67
CA GLN A 727 -30.15 -5.60 37.22
C GLN A 727 -28.78 -6.15 36.78
N GLY A 728 -28.72 -7.47 36.54
CA GLY A 728 -27.46 -8.18 36.28
C GLY A 728 -26.94 -8.00 34.90
N GLY A 729 -25.86 -7.22 34.74
CA GLY A 729 -25.01 -7.25 33.55
C GLY A 729 -24.23 -8.57 33.44
N TYR A 730 -23.72 -8.91 32.24
CA TYR A 730 -22.77 -10.01 32.05
C TYR A 730 -21.44 -9.69 32.74
N THR A 731 -21.02 -10.55 33.68
CA THR A 731 -19.81 -10.36 34.49
C THR A 731 -18.84 -11.53 34.34
N THR A 732 -17.58 -11.33 34.72
CA THR A 732 -16.62 -12.41 34.91
C THR A 732 -16.83 -13.03 36.30
N HIS A 733 -16.68 -14.35 36.39
CA HIS A 733 -16.89 -15.12 37.62
C HIS A 733 -15.60 -15.83 38.03
N THR A 734 -15.46 -16.10 39.32
CA THR A 734 -14.34 -16.87 39.88
C THR A 734 -14.70 -18.36 39.95
N VAL A 735 -13.70 -19.25 40.01
CA VAL A 735 -13.91 -20.70 40.14
C VAL A 735 -14.76 -21.03 41.34
N ALA A 736 -14.65 -20.28 42.43
CA ALA A 736 -15.40 -20.52 43.70
C ALA A 736 -16.92 -20.28 43.58
N GLU A 737 -17.35 -19.58 42.54
CA GLU A 737 -18.77 -19.23 42.32
C GLU A 737 -19.47 -20.24 41.39
N LEU A 738 -18.75 -21.23 40.87
CA LEU A 738 -19.23 -22.08 39.77
C LEU A 738 -19.25 -23.56 40.18
N HIS A 739 -20.30 -24.27 39.72
CA HIS A 739 -20.46 -25.69 39.93
C HIS A 739 -20.76 -26.45 38.65
N VAL A 740 -20.31 -27.69 38.55
CA VAL A 740 -20.65 -28.56 37.41
C VAL A 740 -22.16 -28.81 37.40
N GLY A 741 -22.80 -28.70 36.27
CA GLY A 741 -24.24 -28.77 36.10
C GLY A 741 -24.97 -27.43 36.17
N GLN A 742 -24.29 -26.33 36.47
CA GLN A 742 -24.88 -24.99 36.62
C GLN A 742 -25.22 -24.40 35.25
N PRO A 743 -26.45 -23.88 35.07
CA PRO A 743 -26.85 -23.19 33.86
C PRO A 743 -26.27 -21.78 33.81
N ILE A 744 -25.78 -21.38 32.68
CA ILE A 744 -25.24 -20.05 32.42
C ILE A 744 -25.79 -19.47 31.13
N LEU A 745 -25.86 -18.14 31.05
CA LEU A 745 -26.18 -17.41 29.84
C LEU A 745 -24.97 -16.61 29.39
N HIS A 746 -24.35 -17.02 28.28
CA HIS A 746 -23.20 -16.33 27.70
C HIS A 746 -23.64 -15.38 26.59
N GLN A 747 -23.12 -14.18 26.58
CA GLN A 747 -23.52 -13.12 25.64
C GLN A 747 -23.44 -13.54 24.16
N ARG A 748 -22.46 -14.35 23.77
CA ARG A 748 -22.20 -14.79 22.40
C ARG A 748 -22.76 -16.18 22.07
N PHE A 749 -22.77 -17.10 23.03
CA PHE A 749 -23.09 -18.51 22.76
C PHE A 749 -24.49 -18.91 23.27
N GLY A 750 -25.20 -18.04 23.99
CA GLY A 750 -26.54 -18.31 24.50
C GLY A 750 -26.54 -19.13 25.79
N TYR A 751 -27.62 -19.90 25.98
CA TYR A 751 -27.77 -20.79 27.13
C TYR A 751 -26.87 -22.00 27.02
N GLY A 752 -26.25 -22.36 28.15
CA GLY A 752 -25.39 -23.54 28.25
C GLY A 752 -25.22 -24.03 29.69
N THR A 753 -24.78 -25.27 29.87
CA THR A 753 -24.55 -25.91 31.17
C THR A 753 -23.09 -26.25 31.36
N ILE A 754 -22.53 -25.92 32.53
CA ILE A 754 -21.13 -26.23 32.87
C ILE A 754 -20.96 -27.74 33.00
N LYS A 755 -20.14 -28.34 32.15
CA LYS A 755 -19.83 -29.79 32.20
C LYS A 755 -18.61 -30.10 33.05
N GLN A 756 -17.61 -29.20 33.04
CA GLN A 756 -16.37 -29.42 33.80
C GLN A 756 -15.73 -28.07 34.16
N ILE A 757 -15.08 -28.03 35.33
CA ILE A 757 -14.31 -26.89 35.81
C ILE A 757 -12.87 -27.37 35.99
N ASP A 758 -11.95 -26.72 35.29
CA ASP A 758 -10.51 -26.99 35.41
C ASP A 758 -9.89 -25.95 36.33
N THR A 759 -9.35 -26.42 37.43
CA THR A 759 -8.72 -25.59 38.48
C THR A 759 -7.21 -25.41 38.29
N SER A 760 -6.65 -25.91 37.16
CA SER A 760 -5.24 -25.68 36.79
C SER A 760 -4.94 -24.19 36.57
N SER A 761 -3.71 -23.84 36.31
CA SER A 761 -3.19 -22.47 36.23
C SER A 761 -3.99 -21.51 35.32
N ASP A 762 -4.79 -22.03 34.40
CA ASP A 762 -5.53 -21.22 33.43
C ASP A 762 -7.01 -21.00 33.77
N HIS A 763 -7.54 -21.57 34.85
CA HIS A 763 -8.94 -21.43 35.31
C HIS A 763 -9.96 -21.49 34.15
N LYS A 764 -10.15 -22.69 33.55
CA LYS A 764 -11.04 -22.93 32.40
C LYS A 764 -12.31 -23.64 32.84
N ILE A 765 -13.43 -23.33 32.19
CA ILE A 765 -14.66 -24.10 32.26
C ILE A 765 -15.06 -24.66 30.91
N ILE A 766 -15.57 -25.88 30.91
CA ILE A 766 -16.15 -26.50 29.72
C ILE A 766 -17.67 -26.36 29.84
N VAL A 767 -18.28 -25.71 28.90
CA VAL A 767 -19.70 -25.43 28.86
C VAL A 767 -20.30 -26.04 27.60
N ASP A 768 -21.40 -26.75 27.78
CA ASP A 768 -22.20 -27.28 26.67
C ASP A 768 -23.37 -26.33 26.39
N PHE A 769 -23.28 -25.63 25.25
CA PHE A 769 -24.27 -24.63 24.82
C PHE A 769 -25.30 -25.25 23.89
N GLU A 770 -26.60 -24.98 24.12
CA GLU A 770 -27.72 -25.54 23.37
C GLU A 770 -27.60 -25.33 21.82
N ASN A 771 -27.12 -24.17 21.40
CA ASN A 771 -27.05 -23.79 19.97
C ASN A 771 -25.62 -23.79 19.40
N SER A 772 -24.58 -24.02 20.24
CA SER A 772 -23.20 -23.86 19.84
C SER A 772 -22.28 -25.02 20.21
N GLY A 773 -22.85 -26.08 20.90
CA GLY A 773 -22.11 -27.22 21.36
C GLY A 773 -21.08 -26.91 22.44
N VAL A 774 -20.20 -27.88 22.74
CA VAL A 774 -19.23 -27.76 23.81
C VAL A 774 -18.14 -26.72 23.50
N LYS A 775 -17.91 -25.79 24.45
CA LYS A 775 -16.90 -24.73 24.37
C LYS A 775 -16.08 -24.64 25.64
N ASN A 776 -14.79 -24.35 25.48
CA ASN A 776 -13.89 -24.07 26.61
C ASN A 776 -13.83 -22.54 26.79
N LEU A 777 -14.19 -22.07 27.99
CA LEU A 777 -14.16 -20.66 28.36
C LEU A 777 -13.07 -20.42 29.41
N LEU A 778 -12.26 -19.38 29.19
CA LEU A 778 -11.28 -18.87 30.17
C LEU A 778 -11.98 -17.89 31.10
N LEU A 779 -12.05 -18.19 32.39
CA LEU A 779 -12.81 -17.41 33.36
C LEU A 779 -12.36 -15.97 33.51
N GLY A 780 -11.07 -15.71 33.33
CA GLY A 780 -10.54 -14.33 33.37
C GLY A 780 -11.04 -13.40 32.23
N TYR A 781 -11.64 -13.96 31.17
CA TYR A 781 -12.10 -13.19 30.01
C TYR A 781 -13.57 -13.44 29.66
N ALA A 782 -14.16 -14.54 30.12
CA ALA A 782 -15.52 -14.92 29.77
C ALA A 782 -16.53 -14.16 30.64
N LYS A 783 -17.43 -13.41 29.98
CA LYS A 783 -18.52 -12.71 30.67
C LYS A 783 -19.84 -13.43 30.42
N PHE A 784 -20.46 -13.92 31.50
CA PHE A 784 -21.75 -14.61 31.45
C PHE A 784 -22.58 -14.31 32.69
N LYS A 785 -23.85 -14.69 32.68
CA LYS A 785 -24.76 -14.65 33.86
C LYS A 785 -24.95 -16.06 34.35
N ILE A 786 -24.86 -16.24 35.63
CA ILE A 786 -25.31 -17.44 36.33
C ILE A 786 -26.83 -17.35 36.45
N GLN A 787 -27.54 -18.43 36.16
CA GLN A 787 -29.00 -18.54 36.32
C GLN A 787 -29.39 -19.38 37.54
#